data_a55899645911276af10b934e21a09da0
#
_entry.id   a55899645911276af10b934e21a09da0
#
_cell.length_a   1.000
_cell.length_b   1.000
_cell.length_c   1.000
_cell.angle_alpha   90.00
_cell.angle_beta   90.00
_cell.angle_gamma   90.00
#
_symmetry.space_group_name_H-M   'P 1'
#
loop_
_entity.id
_entity.type
_entity.pdbx_description
1 polymer ?
#
loop_
_entity_poly.entity_id
_entity_poly.type
_entity_poly.pdbx_seq_one_letter_code
_entity_poly.pdbx_strand_id
1 'polypeptide(L)'
;MMQSFRILLTVLTFLPFSSVFSQVIQPCASDEYLADQITNNSQRIHWQAESDAEIDRLIKLQDLSAESVLQKIPVVIHIMYHNQAANISDAQVHSAMAILNEDFRRLNPDTANLRSIFHSVAADMEIEFELAQIDPSGNCSNGITRTQTSLSTAANNNVKNLIGWDNKKYLNIWVVTNIERNQAAGTIILGYSAFPYYNIPLTQDGIVIRHDNFGDMGSSAGTRHRTLTHEVGHYLNLYHTFQSGCTGGDNCYDTPPVSTSSSGCNTTLPQNTCQNDNPDLPDMLENYMDYSSDNCMNTFTLNQKSRAKAVLASSTLRGQLSSASNLFSTGLSGSSISCSPSAAFDVSRTLACVGDLIDLFDQSAFQSAVSYLWEVKNTQTGALQTFMSANPQFTLSQDGLYQVKLSILNGQGSDSETKTNLLTIRPAGGTTHSPYFYAGMEDPLPNSIWTVEGNGDNKNWARSTNVKQTGNASYYHPNFNVSNASDGDALIAGPIALSSANSLTLKFAHAFARKTVMDDDQLKVYVSTDCGASWSLVRITPAFQLGTSALVPSSPYVPQASDWKETTVMLSAYKINPHLMIKFEMVSGGGNNLYMDDVRLTYGVTQDEVSQAQWVLMPNPSHGMAVLAVNHPNHGMEQVRILNLNGQLLHQMDWKGPRMALPVLPAGSYVIQLTGSGTREHLRWVQLH
;
A
#
# COMPACT_ATOMS: atom_id res chain seq x y z
N MET A 1 -59.60 -54.64 11.57
CA MET A 1 -59.43 -53.36 10.90
C MET A 1 -58.38 -52.59 11.65
N MET A 2 -57.13 -52.68 11.20
CA MET A 2 -55.99 -51.91 11.78
C MET A 2 -55.59 -50.86 10.74
N GLN A 3 -55.81 -49.63 11.08
CA GLN A 3 -55.32 -48.48 10.31
C GLN A 3 -53.89 -48.15 10.74
N SER A 4 -52.95 -48.25 9.80
CA SER A 4 -51.52 -47.83 9.98
C SER A 4 -51.38 -46.34 9.83
N PHE A 5 -51.01 -45.69 10.88
CA PHE A 5 -50.56 -44.26 10.84
C PHE A 5 -49.10 -44.22 10.36
N ARG A 6 -48.84 -43.56 9.19
CA ARG A 6 -47.51 -43.21 8.73
C ARG A 6 -47.14 -41.84 9.28
N ILE A 7 -46.15 -41.81 10.16
CA ILE A 7 -45.52 -40.57 10.64
C ILE A 7 -44.49 -40.13 9.57
N LEU A 8 -44.72 -38.94 8.99
CA LEU A 8 -43.79 -38.32 8.05
C LEU A 8 -42.76 -37.54 8.90
N LEU A 9 -41.54 -38.06 8.96
CA LEU A 9 -40.42 -37.37 9.65
C LEU A 9 -39.78 -36.37 8.69
N THR A 10 -40.09 -35.07 8.89
CA THR A 10 -39.45 -34.01 8.15
C THR A 10 -38.05 -33.73 8.75
N VAL A 11 -37.01 -34.15 8.05
CA VAL A 11 -35.62 -33.82 8.42
C VAL A 11 -35.37 -32.37 8.01
N LEU A 12 -35.35 -31.50 9.00
CA LEU A 12 -34.87 -30.12 8.83
C LEU A 12 -33.34 -30.15 8.76
N THR A 13 -32.79 -30.04 7.56
CA THR A 13 -31.33 -29.84 7.37
C THR A 13 -30.98 -28.43 7.79
N PHE A 14 -30.35 -28.26 8.94
CA PHE A 14 -29.64 -27.06 9.32
C PHE A 14 -28.43 -26.91 8.41
N LEU A 15 -28.48 -25.99 7.46
CA LEU A 15 -27.30 -25.47 6.77
C LEU A 15 -26.54 -24.58 7.76
N PRO A 16 -25.26 -24.83 8.02
CA PRO A 16 -24.49 -23.91 8.82
C PRO A 16 -24.33 -22.60 8.04
N PHE A 17 -24.86 -21.53 8.59
CA PHE A 17 -24.52 -20.17 8.16
C PHE A 17 -23.04 -19.97 8.48
N SER A 18 -22.17 -20.07 7.47
CA SER A 18 -20.80 -19.61 7.56
C SER A 18 -20.86 -18.09 7.61
N SER A 19 -20.69 -17.53 8.80
CA SER A 19 -20.45 -16.11 8.96
C SER A 19 -19.13 -15.77 8.26
N VAL A 20 -19.21 -15.06 7.15
CA VAL A 20 -18.05 -14.40 6.53
C VAL A 20 -17.63 -13.32 7.52
N PHE A 21 -16.59 -13.59 8.32
CA PHE A 21 -15.96 -12.56 9.12
C PHE A 21 -15.25 -11.61 8.17
N SER A 22 -15.81 -10.43 7.96
CA SER A 22 -15.09 -9.31 7.39
C SER A 22 -13.92 -9.00 8.34
N GLN A 23 -12.71 -8.89 7.83
CA GLN A 23 -11.58 -8.43 8.63
C GLN A 23 -11.86 -6.99 9.08
N VAL A 24 -11.74 -6.75 10.37
CA VAL A 24 -11.91 -5.43 10.96
C VAL A 24 -10.54 -4.79 11.04
N ILE A 25 -10.36 -3.66 10.37
CA ILE A 25 -9.13 -2.87 10.48
C ILE A 25 -9.27 -1.97 11.70
N GLN A 26 -8.30 -2.06 12.61
CA GLN A 26 -8.11 -1.15 13.74
C GLN A 26 -6.85 -0.32 13.47
N PRO A 27 -6.98 0.97 13.09
CA PRO A 27 -5.84 1.79 12.68
C PRO A 27 -4.75 1.90 13.76
N CYS A 28 -5.15 2.00 15.04
CA CYS A 28 -4.24 2.16 16.15
C CYS A 28 -4.68 1.34 17.37
N ALA A 29 -3.73 0.78 18.12
CA ALA A 29 -3.97 0.07 19.38
C ALA A 29 -3.25 0.72 20.59
N SER A 30 -2.98 2.03 20.54
CA SER A 30 -2.27 2.75 21.60
C SER A 30 -3.08 2.89 22.89
N ASP A 31 -4.40 3.07 22.78
CA ASP A 31 -5.29 3.11 23.95
C ASP A 31 -5.37 1.75 24.65
N GLU A 32 -5.49 0.65 23.91
CA GLU A 32 -5.46 -0.70 24.45
C GLU A 32 -4.09 -1.02 25.04
N TYR A 33 -3.02 -0.52 24.42
CA TYR A 33 -1.67 -0.66 24.97
C TYR A 33 -1.53 0.05 26.31
N LEU A 34 -2.03 1.27 26.43
CA LEU A 34 -2.06 2.03 27.67
C LEU A 34 -2.91 1.33 28.76
N ALA A 35 -4.08 0.81 28.38
CA ALA A 35 -4.96 0.06 29.27
C ALA A 35 -4.29 -1.23 29.81
N ASP A 36 -3.58 -1.98 28.94
CA ASP A 36 -2.80 -3.15 29.34
C ASP A 36 -1.68 -2.77 30.33
N GLN A 37 -0.97 -1.67 30.07
CA GLN A 37 0.07 -1.18 30.99
C GLN A 37 -0.50 -0.80 32.36
N ILE A 38 -1.66 -0.16 32.41
CA ILE A 38 -2.37 0.21 33.64
C ILE A 38 -2.83 -1.05 34.38
N THR A 39 -3.40 -2.03 33.68
CA THR A 39 -3.86 -3.30 34.25
C THR A 39 -2.70 -4.10 34.86
N ASN A 40 -1.55 -4.15 34.17
CA ASN A 40 -0.36 -4.85 34.65
C ASN A 40 0.42 -4.10 35.75
N ASN A 41 0.23 -2.79 35.86
CA ASN A 41 0.84 -1.95 36.87
C ASN A 41 -0.07 -0.76 37.22
N SER A 42 -0.80 -0.84 38.33
CA SER A 42 -1.74 0.17 38.76
C SER A 42 -1.11 1.56 39.02
N GLN A 43 0.22 1.63 39.29
CA GLN A 43 0.91 2.93 39.40
C GLN A 43 1.00 3.66 38.05
N ARG A 44 0.81 2.96 36.92
CA ARG A 44 0.88 3.54 35.58
C ARG A 44 -0.15 4.68 35.39
N ILE A 45 -1.33 4.57 35.99
CA ILE A 45 -2.35 5.62 35.94
C ILE A 45 -1.85 6.91 36.65
N HIS A 46 -1.12 6.75 37.75
CA HIS A 46 -0.50 7.87 38.45
C HIS A 46 0.55 8.55 37.59
N TRP A 47 1.46 7.77 37.00
CA TRP A 47 2.52 8.31 36.13
C TRP A 47 1.96 9.01 34.90
N GLN A 48 0.83 8.54 34.36
CA GLN A 48 0.17 9.21 33.24
C GLN A 48 -0.39 10.57 33.67
N ALA A 49 -1.09 10.62 34.80
CA ALA A 49 -1.62 11.86 35.36
C ALA A 49 -0.51 12.87 35.73
N GLU A 50 0.60 12.40 36.28
CA GLU A 50 1.79 13.23 36.57
C GLU A 50 2.40 13.79 35.27
N SER A 51 2.47 12.97 34.22
CA SER A 51 2.98 13.38 32.90
C SER A 51 2.09 14.45 32.28
N ASP A 52 0.77 14.27 32.30
CA ASP A 52 -0.19 15.25 31.81
C ASP A 52 -0.12 16.57 32.61
N ALA A 53 -0.03 16.49 33.93
CA ALA A 53 0.12 17.68 34.77
C ALA A 53 1.44 18.43 34.49
N GLU A 54 2.54 17.74 34.27
CA GLU A 54 3.82 18.36 33.89
C GLU A 54 3.72 19.02 32.50
N ILE A 55 3.09 18.37 31.54
CA ILE A 55 2.86 18.92 30.20
C ILE A 55 2.03 20.20 30.30
N ASP A 56 0.91 20.18 31.02
CA ASP A 56 0.04 21.32 31.20
C ASP A 56 0.77 22.48 31.91
N ARG A 57 1.65 22.16 32.87
CA ARG A 57 2.49 23.16 33.52
C ARG A 57 3.46 23.81 32.53
N LEU A 58 4.09 23.01 31.68
CA LEU A 58 5.05 23.50 30.67
C LEU A 58 4.37 24.32 29.58
N ILE A 59 3.17 23.92 29.12
CA ILE A 59 2.38 24.71 28.19
C ILE A 59 2.09 26.09 28.72
N LYS A 60 1.71 26.21 30.01
CA LYS A 60 1.47 27.51 30.66
C LYS A 60 2.72 28.37 30.82
N LEU A 61 3.90 27.77 30.81
CA LEU A 61 5.19 28.45 30.92
C LEU A 61 5.81 28.78 29.54
N GLN A 62 5.28 28.23 28.46
CA GLN A 62 5.75 28.56 27.11
C GLN A 62 5.51 30.04 26.84
N ASP A 63 6.58 30.78 26.62
CA ASP A 63 6.52 32.15 26.17
C ASP A 63 6.11 32.17 24.69
N LEU A 64 4.91 32.61 24.41
CA LEU A 64 4.35 32.74 23.04
C LEU A 64 5.16 33.73 22.17
N SER A 65 6.08 34.48 22.76
CA SER A 65 6.95 35.43 22.06
C SER A 65 8.34 34.88 21.76
N ALA A 66 8.69 33.67 22.25
CA ALA A 66 9.99 33.07 21.96
C ALA A 66 10.08 32.65 20.48
N GLU A 67 11.23 32.92 19.85
CA GLU A 67 11.49 32.42 18.49
C GLU A 67 11.26 30.90 18.42
N SER A 68 10.52 30.49 17.42
CA SER A 68 10.21 29.09 17.17
C SER A 68 11.47 28.32 16.81
N VAL A 69 11.90 27.43 17.69
CA VAL A 69 13.08 26.60 17.45
C VAL A 69 12.64 25.25 16.91
N LEU A 70 13.16 24.91 15.72
CA LEU A 70 13.01 23.60 15.13
C LEU A 70 13.70 22.54 16.03
N GLN A 71 12.94 21.53 16.45
CA GLN A 71 13.46 20.43 17.28
C GLN A 71 13.69 19.20 16.41
N LYS A 72 14.86 18.58 16.53
CA LYS A 72 15.21 17.33 15.87
C LYS A 72 15.16 16.16 16.81
N ILE A 73 14.68 15.01 16.33
CA ILE A 73 14.60 13.75 17.09
C ILE A 73 15.40 12.68 16.34
N PRO A 74 16.43 12.10 16.96
CA PRO A 74 17.13 10.94 16.39
C PRO A 74 16.24 9.70 16.37
N VAL A 75 16.12 9.06 15.23
CA VAL A 75 15.28 7.89 14.99
C VAL A 75 16.13 6.67 14.64
N VAL A 76 15.72 5.51 15.11
CA VAL A 76 16.19 4.22 14.63
C VAL A 76 15.03 3.34 14.21
N ILE A 77 15.15 2.74 13.03
CA ILE A 77 14.16 1.81 12.47
C ILE A 77 14.69 0.38 12.61
N HIS A 78 13.95 -0.45 13.34
CA HIS A 78 14.23 -1.87 13.52
C HIS A 78 13.31 -2.68 12.61
N ILE A 79 13.82 -3.14 11.48
CA ILE A 79 13.07 -3.99 10.54
C ILE A 79 13.11 -5.42 11.08
N MET A 80 11.95 -5.86 11.59
CA MET A 80 11.74 -7.21 12.11
C MET A 80 11.01 -8.00 11.03
N TYR A 81 11.68 -8.93 10.38
CA TYR A 81 11.10 -9.65 9.25
C TYR A 81 11.13 -11.17 9.45
N HIS A 82 10.09 -11.83 8.97
CA HIS A 82 10.03 -13.30 8.95
C HIS A 82 10.57 -13.85 7.62
N ASN A 83 10.23 -13.20 6.53
CA ASN A 83 10.63 -13.54 5.17
C ASN A 83 11.15 -12.29 4.43
N GLN A 84 11.68 -12.47 3.22
CA GLN A 84 12.29 -11.39 2.45
C GLN A 84 11.29 -10.31 2.03
N ALA A 85 10.01 -10.65 1.81
CA ALA A 85 9.00 -9.67 1.45
C ALA A 85 8.73 -8.65 2.56
N ALA A 86 8.83 -9.07 3.82
CA ALA A 86 8.71 -8.19 4.99
C ALA A 86 10.04 -7.50 5.36
N ASN A 87 11.15 -7.83 4.70
CA ASN A 87 12.44 -7.15 4.84
C ASN A 87 12.46 -5.91 3.93
N ILE A 88 11.69 -4.90 4.30
CA ILE A 88 11.49 -3.69 3.50
C ILE A 88 12.82 -3.02 3.14
N SER A 89 12.85 -2.34 1.98
CA SER A 89 14.04 -1.63 1.50
C SER A 89 14.35 -0.38 2.33
N ASP A 90 15.60 0.08 2.29
CA ASP A 90 15.98 1.38 2.86
C ASP A 90 15.20 2.52 2.19
N ALA A 91 14.90 2.41 0.89
CA ALA A 91 14.06 3.36 0.16
C ALA A 91 12.66 3.48 0.78
N GLN A 92 12.03 2.38 1.17
CA GLN A 92 10.73 2.40 1.86
C GLN A 92 10.85 3.09 3.24
N VAL A 93 11.94 2.87 3.96
CA VAL A 93 12.24 3.58 5.22
C VAL A 93 12.36 5.09 4.98
N HIS A 94 13.12 5.49 3.96
CA HIS A 94 13.28 6.91 3.63
C HIS A 94 11.96 7.55 3.19
N SER A 95 11.10 6.84 2.45
CA SER A 95 9.78 7.36 2.09
C SER A 95 8.90 7.59 3.32
N ALA A 96 8.92 6.69 4.29
CA ALA A 96 8.19 6.85 5.55
C ALA A 96 8.70 8.05 6.36
N MET A 97 10.02 8.23 6.43
CA MET A 97 10.64 9.38 7.10
C MET A 97 10.32 10.71 6.40
N ALA A 98 10.26 10.72 5.06
CA ALA A 98 9.88 11.90 4.28
C ALA A 98 8.43 12.29 4.56
N ILE A 99 7.49 11.34 4.52
CA ILE A 99 6.06 11.57 4.82
C ILE A 99 5.90 12.10 6.25
N LEU A 100 6.55 11.47 7.23
CA LEU A 100 6.50 11.89 8.63
C LEU A 100 6.95 13.36 8.78
N ASN A 101 8.06 13.72 8.15
CA ASN A 101 8.59 15.10 8.21
C ASN A 101 7.69 16.08 7.48
N GLU A 102 7.15 15.76 6.30
CA GLU A 102 6.22 16.62 5.59
C GLU A 102 4.97 16.89 6.43
N ASP A 103 4.42 15.87 7.10
CA ASP A 103 3.24 16.00 7.93
C ASP A 103 3.50 16.85 9.19
N PHE A 104 4.59 16.58 9.91
CA PHE A 104 4.96 17.34 11.11
C PHE A 104 5.39 18.78 10.80
N ARG A 105 5.91 19.03 9.60
CA ARG A 105 6.29 20.36 9.14
C ARG A 105 5.19 21.06 8.32
N ARG A 106 4.02 20.41 8.21
CA ARG A 106 2.92 20.92 7.39
C ARG A 106 3.33 21.29 5.95
N LEU A 107 4.22 20.48 5.36
CA LEU A 107 4.72 20.60 3.98
C LEU A 107 4.03 19.60 3.03
N ASN A 108 3.15 18.77 3.54
CA ASN A 108 2.37 17.80 2.78
C ASN A 108 1.51 18.51 1.72
N PRO A 109 1.48 18.02 0.46
CA PRO A 109 0.77 18.67 -0.64
C PRO A 109 -0.73 18.85 -0.41
N ASP A 110 -1.34 17.97 0.38
CA ASP A 110 -2.78 17.93 0.69
C ASP A 110 -3.22 18.91 1.78
N THR A 111 -2.31 19.72 2.34
CA THR A 111 -2.69 20.86 3.22
C THR A 111 -3.69 21.80 2.57
N ALA A 112 -3.72 21.87 1.23
CA ALA A 112 -4.69 22.67 0.48
C ALA A 112 -6.13 22.13 0.59
N ASN A 113 -6.31 20.87 1.01
CA ASN A 113 -7.62 20.23 1.15
C ASN A 113 -8.24 20.45 2.54
N LEU A 114 -7.52 21.08 3.46
CA LEU A 114 -8.05 21.40 4.79
C LEU A 114 -9.27 22.31 4.68
N ARG A 115 -10.35 21.99 5.38
CA ARG A 115 -11.54 22.86 5.43
C ARG A 115 -11.19 24.22 6.04
N SER A 116 -11.70 25.30 5.43
CA SER A 116 -11.35 26.70 5.79
C SER A 116 -11.66 27.03 7.25
N ILE A 117 -12.64 26.37 7.86
CA ILE A 117 -13.00 26.57 9.28
C ILE A 117 -11.86 26.19 10.24
N PHE A 118 -10.92 25.35 9.81
CA PHE A 118 -9.79 24.88 10.59
C PHE A 118 -8.44 25.55 10.20
N HIS A 119 -8.42 26.43 9.20
CA HIS A 119 -7.18 27.09 8.77
C HIS A 119 -6.47 27.85 9.90
N SER A 120 -7.25 28.46 10.81
CA SER A 120 -6.70 29.28 11.90
C SER A 120 -6.02 28.46 13.01
N VAL A 121 -6.32 27.16 13.10
CA VAL A 121 -5.76 26.28 14.14
C VAL A 121 -4.72 25.31 13.60
N ALA A 122 -4.56 25.21 12.29
CA ALA A 122 -3.60 24.30 11.66
C ALA A 122 -2.14 24.71 11.95
N ALA A 123 -1.31 23.74 12.34
CA ALA A 123 0.03 23.99 12.82
C ALA A 123 1.14 23.27 12.03
N ASP A 124 2.26 23.96 11.80
CA ASP A 124 3.57 23.33 11.64
C ASP A 124 4.07 22.97 13.04
N MET A 125 4.29 21.67 13.31
CA MET A 125 4.73 21.18 14.63
C MET A 125 6.16 21.63 14.97
N GLU A 126 6.95 22.03 13.98
CA GLU A 126 8.37 22.41 14.11
C GLU A 126 9.22 21.32 14.75
N ILE A 127 8.94 20.08 14.40
CA ILE A 127 9.67 18.89 14.81
C ILE A 127 10.10 18.16 13.53
N GLU A 128 11.36 17.76 13.47
CA GLU A 128 11.93 16.94 12.42
C GLU A 128 12.50 15.63 12.98
N PHE A 129 12.39 14.58 12.20
CA PHE A 129 12.86 13.25 12.54
C PHE A 129 13.98 12.87 11.58
N GLU A 130 15.13 12.52 12.12
CA GLU A 130 16.31 12.14 11.32
C GLU A 130 16.84 10.78 11.77
N LEU A 131 17.18 9.93 10.79
CA LEU A 131 17.84 8.66 11.09
C LEU A 131 19.19 8.92 11.77
N ALA A 132 19.42 8.25 12.92
CA ALA A 132 20.63 8.41 13.70
C ALA A 132 21.86 7.93 12.92
N GLN A 133 22.94 8.71 12.94
CA GLN A 133 24.19 8.40 12.24
C GLN A 133 25.23 7.72 13.12
N ILE A 134 24.96 7.62 14.42
CA ILE A 134 25.82 6.95 15.41
C ILE A 134 24.94 6.00 16.22
N ASP A 135 25.38 4.75 16.36
CA ASP A 135 24.73 3.72 17.17
C ASP A 135 25.03 3.88 18.68
N PRO A 136 24.39 3.12 19.59
CA PRO A 136 24.64 3.19 21.02
C PRO A 136 26.08 2.83 21.45
N SER A 137 26.84 2.13 20.60
CA SER A 137 28.23 1.75 20.83
C SER A 137 29.22 2.82 20.34
N GLY A 138 28.71 3.89 19.71
CA GLY A 138 29.52 4.97 19.15
C GLY A 138 30.04 4.69 17.73
N ASN A 139 29.53 3.66 17.04
CA ASN A 139 29.90 3.37 15.67
C ASN A 139 28.98 4.09 14.69
N CYS A 140 29.48 4.31 13.46
CA CYS A 140 28.65 4.82 12.37
C CYS A 140 27.49 3.88 12.06
N SER A 141 26.32 4.45 11.80
CA SER A 141 25.08 3.76 11.51
C SER A 141 24.25 4.55 10.50
N ASN A 142 23.43 3.90 9.70
CA ASN A 142 22.41 4.55 8.88
C ASN A 142 21.04 4.66 9.60
N GLY A 143 21.00 4.34 10.90
CA GLY A 143 19.76 4.37 11.69
C GLY A 143 18.79 3.24 11.37
N ILE A 144 19.19 2.21 10.61
CA ILE A 144 18.35 1.08 10.20
C ILE A 144 19.01 -0.23 10.68
N THR A 145 18.25 -1.06 11.36
CA THR A 145 18.70 -2.41 11.77
C THR A 145 17.74 -3.46 11.21
N ARG A 146 18.27 -4.67 10.96
CA ARG A 146 17.49 -5.77 10.37
C ARG A 146 17.63 -7.03 11.20
N THR A 147 16.50 -7.60 11.64
CA THR A 147 16.47 -8.80 12.48
C THR A 147 15.46 -9.80 11.92
N GLN A 148 15.95 -10.94 11.46
CA GLN A 148 15.08 -12.03 11.03
C GLN A 148 14.50 -12.76 12.24
N THR A 149 13.17 -12.83 12.35
CA THR A 149 12.49 -13.46 13.48
C THR A 149 11.05 -13.84 13.15
N SER A 150 10.60 -14.99 13.65
CA SER A 150 9.19 -15.40 13.56
C SER A 150 8.27 -14.55 14.44
N LEU A 151 8.80 -13.83 15.43
CA LEU A 151 8.00 -12.93 16.28
C LEU A 151 7.38 -11.78 15.51
N SER A 152 7.94 -11.45 14.33
CA SER A 152 7.40 -10.42 13.44
C SER A 152 5.98 -10.70 12.94
N THR A 153 5.56 -11.97 12.86
CA THR A 153 4.21 -12.35 12.38
C THR A 153 3.13 -12.28 13.45
N ALA A 154 3.54 -12.13 14.73
CA ALA A 154 2.66 -11.98 15.89
C ALA A 154 3.29 -11.01 16.88
N ALA A 155 3.64 -9.81 16.39
CA ALA A 155 4.42 -8.84 17.12
C ALA A 155 3.59 -8.13 18.20
N ASN A 156 4.20 -7.98 19.34
CA ASN A 156 3.78 -7.11 20.43
C ASN A 156 5.08 -6.55 21.07
N ASN A 157 5.12 -6.32 22.37
CA ASN A 157 6.37 -5.90 23.01
C ASN A 157 7.49 -6.97 23.00
N ASN A 158 7.20 -8.20 22.56
CA ASN A 158 8.18 -9.27 22.44
C ASN A 158 9.34 -8.91 21.48
N VAL A 159 9.04 -8.18 20.39
CA VAL A 159 10.06 -7.76 19.40
C VAL A 159 11.02 -6.74 19.99
N LYS A 160 10.58 -5.90 20.95
CA LYS A 160 11.40 -4.89 21.62
C LYS A 160 12.49 -5.51 22.51
N ASN A 161 12.30 -6.78 22.93
CA ASN A 161 13.30 -7.51 23.71
C ASN A 161 14.46 -8.05 22.85
N LEU A 162 14.30 -8.14 21.53
CA LEU A 162 15.34 -8.67 20.64
C LEU A 162 16.38 -7.61 20.28
N ILE A 163 15.92 -6.39 20.03
CA ILE A 163 16.75 -5.25 19.68
C ILE A 163 16.04 -3.96 20.06
N GLY A 164 16.78 -3.01 20.57
CA GLY A 164 16.34 -1.64 20.85
C GLY A 164 17.52 -0.80 21.26
N TRP A 165 17.51 0.47 20.87
CA TRP A 165 18.51 1.45 21.24
C TRP A 165 18.02 2.28 22.42
N ASP A 166 18.91 2.90 23.18
CA ASP A 166 18.58 3.71 24.37
C ASP A 166 17.46 4.72 24.06
N ASN A 167 16.26 4.50 24.62
CA ASN A 167 15.07 5.32 24.38
C ASN A 167 15.17 6.74 24.92
N LYS A 168 16.19 7.07 25.69
CA LYS A 168 16.52 8.46 26.09
C LYS A 168 17.26 9.19 24.99
N LYS A 169 17.86 8.46 24.04
CA LYS A 169 18.67 9.01 22.95
C LYS A 169 17.99 8.87 21.59
N TYR A 170 17.20 7.82 21.39
CA TYR A 170 16.62 7.48 20.09
C TYR A 170 15.12 7.20 20.21
N LEU A 171 14.33 7.70 19.29
CA LEU A 171 13.00 7.15 19.02
C LEU A 171 13.18 5.82 18.31
N ASN A 172 12.77 4.73 18.96
CA ASN A 172 12.80 3.38 18.39
C ASN A 172 11.47 3.07 17.70
N ILE A 173 11.54 2.62 16.46
CA ILE A 173 10.38 2.19 15.67
C ILE A 173 10.63 0.78 15.16
N TRP A 174 9.78 -0.17 15.55
CA TRP A 174 9.84 -1.56 15.08
C TRP A 174 8.85 -1.76 13.94
N VAL A 175 9.36 -2.06 12.75
CA VAL A 175 8.55 -2.40 11.57
C VAL A 175 8.39 -3.92 11.52
N VAL A 176 7.14 -4.41 11.49
CA VAL A 176 6.80 -5.82 11.66
C VAL A 176 5.86 -6.32 10.58
N THR A 177 5.75 -7.64 10.41
CA THR A 177 4.83 -8.25 9.44
C THR A 177 3.37 -8.14 9.90
N ASN A 178 3.10 -8.44 11.18
CA ASN A 178 1.75 -8.37 11.74
C ASN A 178 1.81 -8.08 13.24
N ILE A 179 0.79 -7.41 13.76
CA ILE A 179 0.68 -7.05 15.18
C ILE A 179 -0.39 -7.91 15.81
N GLU A 180 -0.02 -8.63 16.91
CA GLU A 180 -0.94 -9.44 17.69
C GLU A 180 -1.06 -8.88 19.11
N ARG A 181 -2.24 -8.43 19.44
CA ARG A 181 -2.63 -7.97 20.78
C ARG A 181 -4.03 -8.52 21.07
N ASN A 182 -4.47 -8.57 22.32
CA ASN A 182 -5.73 -9.15 22.82
C ASN A 182 -7.01 -8.63 22.09
N GLN A 183 -7.05 -8.74 20.77
CA GLN A 183 -8.16 -8.32 19.93
C GLN A 183 -9.05 -9.49 19.51
N ALA A 184 -10.24 -9.17 19.00
CA ALA A 184 -11.13 -10.16 18.40
C ALA A 184 -10.46 -10.85 17.19
N ALA A 185 -10.75 -12.13 16.99
CA ALA A 185 -10.22 -12.88 15.85
C ALA A 185 -10.58 -12.18 14.52
N GLY A 186 -9.60 -11.97 13.65
CA GLY A 186 -9.76 -11.29 12.37
C GLY A 186 -9.58 -9.76 12.41
N THR A 187 -9.20 -9.18 13.54
CA THR A 187 -8.82 -7.76 13.62
C THR A 187 -7.39 -7.56 13.14
N ILE A 188 -7.17 -6.58 12.27
CA ILE A 188 -5.85 -6.13 11.80
C ILE A 188 -5.50 -4.83 12.48
N ILE A 189 -4.41 -4.81 13.26
CA ILE A 189 -3.85 -3.60 13.88
C ILE A 189 -2.75 -3.06 12.98
N LEU A 190 -2.77 -1.76 12.65
CA LEU A 190 -1.78 -1.13 11.78
C LEU A 190 -0.57 -0.61 12.55
N GLY A 191 -0.77 -0.09 13.76
CA GLY A 191 0.30 0.40 14.62
C GLY A 191 -0.11 0.54 16.08
N TYR A 192 0.86 0.76 16.94
CA TYR A 192 0.67 1.27 18.30
C TYR A 192 1.93 1.94 18.83
N SER A 193 1.73 2.89 19.75
CA SER A 193 2.76 3.69 20.38
C SER A 193 2.65 3.69 21.91
N ALA A 194 3.75 3.99 22.57
CA ALA A 194 3.80 4.22 24.00
C ALA A 194 3.63 5.71 24.32
N PHE A 195 2.64 6.05 25.13
CA PHE A 195 2.55 7.39 25.73
C PHE A 195 3.73 7.67 26.69
N PRO A 196 4.26 8.89 26.71
CA PRO A 196 5.41 9.22 27.54
C PRO A 196 5.07 9.21 29.04
N TYR A 197 5.98 8.65 29.84
CA TYR A 197 5.98 8.78 31.29
C TYR A 197 7.39 8.65 31.86
N TYR A 198 7.56 9.03 33.12
CA TYR A 198 8.85 9.04 33.78
C TYR A 198 9.50 7.65 33.82
N ASN A 199 10.75 7.56 33.36
CA ASN A 199 11.54 6.31 33.30
C ASN A 199 10.85 5.13 32.59
N ILE A 200 10.12 5.38 31.52
CA ILE A 200 9.55 4.30 30.70
C ILE A 200 10.65 3.31 30.27
N PRO A 201 10.52 2.01 30.54
CA PRO A 201 11.50 1.01 30.11
C PRO A 201 11.54 0.90 28.58
N LEU A 202 12.73 0.68 28.01
CA LEU A 202 12.90 0.48 26.56
C LEU A 202 11.94 -0.57 25.99
N THR A 203 11.74 -1.69 26.71
CA THR A 203 10.84 -2.78 26.30
C THR A 203 9.36 -2.42 26.29
N GLN A 204 9.01 -1.23 26.80
CA GLN A 204 7.64 -0.70 26.80
C GLN A 204 7.52 0.59 26.00
N ASP A 205 8.62 1.20 25.59
CA ASP A 205 8.65 2.47 24.85
C ASP A 205 8.67 2.28 23.34
N GLY A 206 8.52 3.40 22.59
CA GLY A 206 8.61 3.44 21.14
C GLY A 206 7.35 2.96 20.42
N ILE A 207 7.49 2.72 19.12
CA ILE A 207 6.40 2.47 18.18
C ILE A 207 6.58 1.09 17.54
N VAL A 208 5.48 0.35 17.37
CA VAL A 208 5.41 -0.85 16.54
C VAL A 208 4.41 -0.60 15.41
N ILE A 209 4.83 -0.85 14.16
CA ILE A 209 4.03 -0.54 12.98
C ILE A 209 4.18 -1.66 11.94
N ARG A 210 3.11 -1.91 11.17
CA ARG A 210 3.15 -2.89 10.08
C ARG A 210 3.93 -2.35 8.89
N HIS A 211 4.67 -3.25 8.22
CA HIS A 211 5.49 -2.94 7.06
C HIS A 211 4.68 -2.44 5.85
N ASP A 212 3.42 -2.87 5.70
CA ASP A 212 2.52 -2.50 4.62
C ASP A 212 1.74 -1.19 4.91
N ASN A 213 2.04 -0.51 6.02
CA ASN A 213 1.52 0.81 6.41
C ASN A 213 2.67 1.77 6.78
N PHE A 214 3.85 1.54 6.24
CA PHE A 214 5.06 2.28 6.53
C PHE A 214 5.70 2.83 5.25
N GLY A 215 5.45 4.11 4.95
CA GLY A 215 5.86 4.77 3.70
C GLY A 215 4.80 4.66 2.60
N ASP A 216 5.20 4.85 1.34
CA ASP A 216 4.33 4.85 0.16
C ASP A 216 4.90 4.04 -1.02
N MET A 217 5.92 3.21 -0.78
CA MET A 217 6.55 2.36 -1.77
C MET A 217 6.81 0.95 -1.23
N GLY A 218 7.26 0.03 -2.08
CA GLY A 218 7.51 -1.35 -1.70
C GLY A 218 6.23 -2.06 -1.25
N SER A 219 6.23 -2.69 -0.09
CA SER A 219 5.05 -3.36 0.47
C SER A 219 3.92 -2.42 0.88
N SER A 220 4.18 -1.12 0.91
CA SER A 220 3.25 -0.03 1.26
C SER A 220 2.83 0.81 0.04
N ALA A 221 3.12 0.33 -1.18
CA ALA A 221 2.88 1.11 -2.40
C ALA A 221 1.39 1.35 -2.68
N GLY A 222 1.11 2.52 -3.26
CA GLY A 222 -0.24 2.89 -3.75
C GLY A 222 -1.04 3.79 -2.83
N THR A 223 -0.64 3.97 -1.58
CA THR A 223 -1.27 4.89 -0.63
C THR A 223 -0.19 5.58 0.21
N ARG A 224 -0.39 6.85 0.46
CA ARG A 224 0.48 7.62 1.37
C ARG A 224 -0.03 7.40 2.80
N HIS A 225 0.57 6.42 3.49
CA HIS A 225 0.09 6.01 4.81
C HIS A 225 0.46 7.02 5.90
N ARG A 226 -0.54 7.36 6.72
CA ARG A 226 -0.42 8.30 7.86
C ARG A 226 -0.28 7.61 9.21
N THR A 227 -0.25 6.29 9.23
CA THR A 227 -0.15 5.51 10.47
C THR A 227 1.08 5.91 11.29
N LEU A 228 2.26 6.09 10.68
CA LEU A 228 3.45 6.53 11.41
C LEU A 228 3.27 7.92 12.02
N THR A 229 2.70 8.87 11.29
CA THR A 229 2.41 10.24 11.76
C THR A 229 1.46 10.21 12.96
N HIS A 230 0.44 9.38 12.93
CA HIS A 230 -0.51 9.13 14.01
C HIS A 230 0.21 8.56 15.25
N GLU A 231 0.98 7.50 15.11
CA GLU A 231 1.65 6.84 16.23
C GLU A 231 2.74 7.73 16.86
N VAL A 232 3.43 8.55 16.06
CA VAL A 232 4.35 9.56 16.60
C VAL A 232 3.60 10.65 17.37
N GLY A 233 2.36 10.98 16.98
CA GLY A 233 1.48 11.83 17.77
C GLY A 233 1.30 11.30 19.19
N HIS A 234 0.96 10.02 19.37
CA HIS A 234 0.85 9.38 20.68
C HIS A 234 2.18 9.35 21.43
N TYR A 235 3.27 9.07 20.71
CA TYR A 235 4.62 9.13 21.28
C TYR A 235 4.94 10.49 21.89
N LEU A 236 4.34 11.57 21.33
CA LEU A 236 4.45 12.94 21.82
C LEU A 236 3.25 13.38 22.69
N ASN A 237 2.51 12.43 23.27
CA ASN A 237 1.39 12.63 24.18
C ASN A 237 0.14 13.27 23.55
N LEU A 238 -0.09 13.09 22.27
CA LEU A 238 -1.37 13.47 21.66
C LEU A 238 -2.38 12.33 21.83
N TYR A 239 -3.57 12.65 22.27
CA TYR A 239 -4.70 11.72 22.39
C TYR A 239 -5.52 11.71 21.09
N HIS A 240 -6.36 10.69 20.93
CA HIS A 240 -7.33 10.67 19.85
C HIS A 240 -8.32 11.84 19.98
N THR A 241 -8.78 12.41 18.86
CA THR A 241 -9.79 13.49 18.86
C THR A 241 -11.09 13.06 19.53
N PHE A 242 -11.41 11.76 19.49
CA PHE A 242 -12.60 11.15 20.12
C PHE A 242 -12.35 10.63 21.54
N GLN A 243 -11.23 11.00 22.16
CA GLN A 243 -10.87 10.56 23.51
C GLN A 243 -11.95 11.01 24.52
N SER A 244 -12.49 10.04 25.27
CA SER A 244 -13.57 10.27 26.25
C SER A 244 -14.86 10.87 25.70
N GLY A 245 -15.06 10.87 24.38
CA GLY A 245 -16.27 11.33 23.71
C GLY A 245 -16.55 12.81 23.90
N CYS A 246 -17.84 13.20 23.86
CA CYS A 246 -18.25 14.61 23.89
C CYS A 246 -18.04 15.32 25.23
N THR A 247 -17.71 14.62 26.31
CA THR A 247 -17.55 15.20 27.65
C THR A 247 -16.13 15.24 28.16
N GLY A 248 -15.22 14.50 27.49
CA GLY A 248 -13.81 14.41 27.83
C GLY A 248 -12.99 15.37 26.98
N GLY A 249 -12.48 14.84 25.91
CA GLY A 249 -11.59 15.53 24.97
C GLY A 249 -10.16 15.04 25.02
N ASP A 250 -9.40 15.42 24.02
CA ASP A 250 -8.02 15.03 23.78
C ASP A 250 -7.00 15.94 24.47
N ASN A 251 -7.44 16.77 25.41
CA ASN A 251 -6.67 17.82 26.06
C ASN A 251 -6.15 18.92 25.10
N CYS A 252 -6.82 19.13 23.97
CA CYS A 252 -6.56 20.20 23.00
C CYS A 252 -7.85 20.97 22.75
N TYR A 253 -7.86 22.27 23.08
CA TYR A 253 -9.09 23.08 23.02
C TYR A 253 -9.43 23.57 21.60
N ASP A 254 -8.54 23.41 20.64
CA ASP A 254 -8.71 23.80 19.26
C ASP A 254 -9.06 22.64 18.33
N THR A 255 -9.22 21.44 18.89
CA THR A 255 -9.87 20.29 18.25
C THR A 255 -11.33 20.23 18.70
N PRO A 256 -12.34 20.14 17.82
CA PRO A 256 -13.71 19.88 18.22
C PRO A 256 -13.82 18.54 18.97
N PRO A 257 -14.65 18.43 20.00
CA PRO A 257 -14.91 17.15 20.65
C PRO A 257 -15.59 16.19 19.67
N VAL A 258 -15.21 14.92 19.69
CA VAL A 258 -15.73 13.87 18.81
C VAL A 258 -16.24 12.71 19.66
N SER A 259 -17.46 12.23 19.39
CA SER A 259 -18.10 11.17 20.19
C SER A 259 -17.47 9.81 19.96
N THR A 260 -17.13 9.51 18.72
CA THR A 260 -16.52 8.25 18.27
C THR A 260 -15.61 8.52 17.08
N SER A 261 -14.64 7.65 16.85
CA SER A 261 -13.73 7.77 15.70
C SER A 261 -14.47 7.97 14.38
N SER A 262 -13.94 8.83 13.56
CA SER A 262 -14.42 9.03 12.20
C SER A 262 -14.03 7.86 11.29
N SER A 263 -14.72 7.70 10.16
CA SER A 263 -14.38 6.75 9.13
C SER A 263 -14.56 7.36 7.75
N GLY A 264 -13.66 7.03 6.82
CA GLY A 264 -13.73 7.56 5.46
C GLY A 264 -13.31 9.01 5.33
N CYS A 265 -13.82 9.71 4.28
CA CYS A 265 -13.39 11.05 3.88
C CYS A 265 -14.56 11.91 3.37
N ASN A 266 -15.61 12.05 4.15
CA ASN A 266 -16.78 12.83 3.73
C ASN A 266 -16.73 14.28 4.25
N THR A 267 -15.91 15.13 3.62
CA THR A 267 -15.79 16.54 3.98
C THR A 267 -16.93 17.41 3.44
N THR A 268 -17.77 16.91 2.54
CA THR A 268 -18.89 17.64 1.94
C THR A 268 -20.19 17.56 2.77
N LEU A 269 -20.33 16.49 3.55
CA LEU A 269 -21.39 16.35 4.57
C LEU A 269 -20.70 15.98 5.88
N PRO A 270 -20.03 16.95 6.51
CA PRO A 270 -19.21 16.67 7.68
C PRO A 270 -20.08 16.17 8.82
N GLN A 271 -19.63 15.11 9.47
CA GLN A 271 -20.21 14.66 10.72
C GLN A 271 -19.98 15.74 11.78
N ASN A 272 -20.95 15.94 12.62
CA ASN A 272 -20.84 16.68 13.86
C ASN A 272 -21.45 15.80 14.95
N THR A 273 -20.60 14.97 15.58
CA THR A 273 -21.06 13.96 16.54
C THR A 273 -21.27 14.51 17.94
N CYS A 274 -20.74 15.71 18.24
CA CYS A 274 -20.93 16.43 19.49
C CYS A 274 -21.52 17.83 19.19
N GLN A 275 -22.77 18.06 19.55
CA GLN A 275 -23.55 19.25 19.15
C GLN A 275 -23.69 20.32 20.26
N ASN A 276 -22.91 20.23 21.33
CA ASN A 276 -23.03 21.15 22.48
C ASN A 276 -21.73 21.89 22.80
N ASP A 277 -20.77 21.86 21.90
CA ASP A 277 -19.54 22.63 21.99
C ASP A 277 -19.77 24.11 21.59
N ASN A 278 -18.84 24.98 21.97
CA ASN A 278 -18.91 26.39 21.66
C ASN A 278 -17.52 26.93 21.26
N PRO A 279 -17.31 27.28 19.98
CA PRO A 279 -18.26 27.19 18.86
C PRO A 279 -18.62 25.76 18.49
N ASP A 280 -19.86 25.52 18.05
CA ASP A 280 -20.32 24.24 17.52
C ASP A 280 -19.66 23.99 16.16
N LEU A 281 -18.69 23.07 16.13
CA LEU A 281 -17.89 22.76 14.96
C LEU A 281 -18.06 21.30 14.55
N PRO A 282 -18.01 20.98 13.24
CA PRO A 282 -18.02 19.59 12.79
C PRO A 282 -16.73 18.86 13.18
N ASP A 283 -16.81 17.52 13.30
CA ASP A 283 -15.66 16.65 13.57
C ASP A 283 -14.51 16.97 12.62
N MET A 284 -13.28 17.05 13.14
CA MET A 284 -12.08 17.42 12.39
C MET A 284 -11.47 16.20 11.71
N LEU A 285 -12.09 15.74 10.61
CA LEU A 285 -11.67 14.56 9.83
C LEU A 285 -10.23 14.66 9.31
N GLU A 286 -9.72 15.88 9.18
CA GLU A 286 -8.38 16.16 8.69
C GLU A 286 -7.30 16.01 9.75
N ASN A 287 -7.67 15.80 11.01
CA ASN A 287 -6.69 15.65 12.09
C ASN A 287 -6.00 14.29 12.04
N TYR A 288 -4.68 14.28 12.14
CA TYR A 288 -3.90 13.03 12.16
C TYR A 288 -4.22 12.12 13.35
N MET A 289 -4.85 12.64 14.42
CA MET A 289 -5.21 11.85 15.61
C MET A 289 -6.64 11.30 15.55
N ASP A 290 -7.33 11.35 14.41
CA ASP A 290 -8.59 10.63 14.16
C ASP A 290 -8.33 9.33 13.38
N TYR A 291 -9.38 8.57 13.02
CA TYR A 291 -9.35 7.35 12.23
C TYR A 291 -9.94 7.54 10.83
N SER A 292 -9.94 8.76 10.37
CA SER A 292 -10.28 9.08 8.98
C SER A 292 -9.35 8.36 7.99
N SER A 293 -9.76 8.26 6.74
CA SER A 293 -8.87 7.71 5.70
C SER A 293 -7.63 8.58 5.52
N ASP A 294 -6.49 7.96 5.23
CA ASP A 294 -5.19 8.64 4.95
C ASP A 294 -5.31 9.82 3.98
N ASN A 295 -6.24 9.73 3.01
CA ASN A 295 -6.51 10.79 2.02
C ASN A 295 -7.14 12.06 2.61
N CYS A 296 -7.66 12.00 3.83
CA CYS A 296 -8.27 13.14 4.51
C CYS A 296 -7.34 13.78 5.51
N MET A 297 -6.59 12.95 6.24
CA MET A 297 -5.71 13.42 7.31
C MET A 297 -4.59 14.27 6.71
N ASN A 298 -4.51 15.53 7.14
CA ASN A 298 -3.53 16.47 6.58
C ASN A 298 -3.06 17.55 7.55
N THR A 299 -3.44 17.50 8.85
CA THR A 299 -3.07 18.55 9.79
C THR A 299 -3.02 18.11 11.26
N PHE A 300 -2.15 18.75 12.01
CA PHE A 300 -2.21 18.93 13.47
C PHE A 300 -2.69 20.32 13.81
N THR A 301 -3.02 20.58 15.10
CA THR A 301 -3.46 21.88 15.60
C THR A 301 -2.39 22.58 16.45
N LEU A 302 -2.61 23.87 16.74
CA LEU A 302 -1.73 24.68 17.59
C LEU A 302 -1.63 24.14 19.02
N ASN A 303 -2.73 23.64 19.60
CA ASN A 303 -2.69 23.04 20.93
C ASN A 303 -1.98 21.68 20.92
N GLN A 304 -2.17 20.86 19.87
CA GLN A 304 -1.40 19.64 19.68
C GLN A 304 0.09 19.93 19.55
N LYS A 305 0.50 20.98 18.79
CA LYS A 305 1.88 21.46 18.74
C LYS A 305 2.40 21.82 20.12
N SER A 306 1.68 22.65 20.88
CA SER A 306 2.10 23.08 22.20
C SER A 306 2.30 21.89 23.15
N ARG A 307 1.41 20.90 23.08
CA ARG A 307 1.48 19.67 23.87
C ARG A 307 2.68 18.82 23.51
N ALA A 308 2.92 18.56 22.24
CA ALA A 308 4.08 17.82 21.73
C ALA A 308 5.41 18.50 22.10
N LYS A 309 5.49 19.82 21.93
CA LYS A 309 6.68 20.60 22.31
C LYS A 309 6.92 20.62 23.83
N ALA A 310 5.88 20.59 24.65
CA ALA A 310 6.01 20.48 26.09
C ALA A 310 6.63 19.12 26.51
N VAL A 311 6.27 18.02 25.83
CA VAL A 311 6.92 16.71 26.03
C VAL A 311 8.42 16.78 25.78
N LEU A 312 8.83 17.45 24.70
CA LEU A 312 10.24 17.64 24.32
C LEU A 312 10.95 18.71 25.17
N ALA A 313 10.24 19.56 25.89
CA ALA A 313 10.82 20.49 26.87
C ALA A 313 10.98 19.86 28.24
N SER A 314 10.28 18.75 28.54
CA SER A 314 10.33 18.10 29.84
C SER A 314 11.56 17.19 29.98
N SER A 315 12.43 17.50 30.95
CA SER A 315 13.61 16.68 31.27
C SER A 315 13.22 15.30 31.87
N THR A 316 11.99 15.16 32.35
CA THR A 316 11.49 13.91 32.94
C THR A 316 10.79 13.00 31.92
N LEU A 317 10.39 13.54 30.77
CA LEU A 317 9.74 12.79 29.70
C LEU A 317 10.73 12.54 28.54
N ARG A 318 10.62 13.31 27.44
CA ARG A 318 11.41 13.08 26.22
C ARG A 318 12.38 14.22 25.87
N GLY A 319 12.58 15.18 26.76
CA GLY A 319 13.40 16.38 26.49
C GLY A 319 14.85 16.08 26.17
N GLN A 320 15.37 14.93 26.59
CA GLN A 320 16.72 14.54 26.24
C GLN A 320 16.87 14.27 24.73
N LEU A 321 15.83 13.77 24.04
CA LEU A 321 15.89 13.41 22.61
C LEU A 321 16.37 14.57 21.74
N SER A 322 15.82 15.77 21.95
CA SER A 322 16.12 16.96 21.15
C SER A 322 17.24 17.84 21.73
N SER A 323 17.91 17.39 22.82
CA SER A 323 19.01 18.16 23.43
C SER A 323 20.24 18.23 22.52
N ALA A 324 20.94 19.37 22.53
CA ALA A 324 22.14 19.55 21.71
C ALA A 324 23.21 18.48 21.97
N SER A 325 23.37 18.03 23.23
CA SER A 325 24.30 16.96 23.57
C SER A 325 23.88 15.61 22.99
N ASN A 326 22.58 15.32 22.92
CA ASN A 326 22.08 14.10 22.30
C ASN A 326 22.23 14.15 20.77
N LEU A 327 21.85 15.24 20.13
CA LEU A 327 22.04 15.42 18.69
C LEU A 327 23.52 15.27 18.29
N PHE A 328 24.44 15.78 19.11
CA PHE A 328 25.88 15.56 18.91
C PHE A 328 26.25 14.08 19.05
N SER A 329 25.77 13.39 20.12
CA SER A 329 26.12 11.99 20.39
C SER A 329 25.50 10.99 19.42
N THR A 330 24.42 11.37 18.74
CA THR A 330 23.69 10.55 17.74
C THR A 330 24.08 10.89 16.29
N GLY A 331 25.01 11.85 16.12
CA GLY A 331 25.57 12.24 14.82
C GLY A 331 24.74 13.25 14.02
N LEU A 332 23.69 13.84 14.62
CA LEU A 332 22.80 14.78 13.91
C LEU A 332 23.24 16.24 14.00
N SER A 333 24.24 16.56 14.80
CA SER A 333 24.84 17.91 14.84
C SER A 333 26.29 17.84 15.27
N GLY A 334 27.19 18.31 14.40
CA GLY A 334 28.60 18.59 14.74
C GLY A 334 29.39 17.46 15.41
N SER A 335 29.02 16.21 15.17
CA SER A 335 29.66 15.02 15.75
C SER A 335 31.17 15.03 15.52
N SER A 336 31.96 14.63 16.52
CA SER A 336 33.39 14.39 16.38
C SER A 336 33.74 13.11 15.60
N ILE A 337 32.75 12.24 15.38
CA ILE A 337 32.94 11.02 14.61
C ILE A 337 32.68 11.35 13.14
N SER A 338 33.67 11.10 12.33
CA SER A 338 33.62 11.28 10.90
C SER A 338 33.45 9.91 10.25
N CYS A 339 32.31 9.67 9.64
CA CYS A 339 31.97 8.40 9.02
C CYS A 339 32.38 8.38 7.54
N SER A 340 33.01 7.30 7.12
CA SER A 340 33.14 7.02 5.67
C SER A 340 31.74 6.90 5.06
N PRO A 341 31.54 7.38 3.81
CA PRO A 341 30.24 7.29 3.20
C PRO A 341 29.84 5.84 2.99
N SER A 342 28.54 5.56 3.03
CA SER A 342 27.95 4.27 2.65
C SER A 342 27.02 4.51 1.48
N ALA A 343 27.38 4.01 0.29
CA ALA A 343 26.63 4.21 -0.94
C ALA A 343 25.34 3.38 -0.92
N ALA A 344 24.23 4.02 -1.19
CA ALA A 344 22.93 3.40 -1.42
C ALA A 344 22.13 4.26 -2.40
N PHE A 345 21.27 3.65 -3.22
CA PHE A 345 20.43 4.39 -4.15
C PHE A 345 19.16 3.65 -4.55
N ASP A 346 18.22 4.39 -5.11
CA ASP A 346 17.01 3.86 -5.72
C ASP A 346 16.74 4.51 -7.08
N VAL A 347 15.69 4.04 -7.78
CA VAL A 347 15.32 4.49 -9.12
C VAL A 347 13.80 4.69 -9.20
N SER A 348 13.34 5.67 -9.98
CA SER A 348 11.91 5.96 -10.15
C SER A 348 11.12 4.79 -10.74
N ARG A 349 11.76 3.96 -11.57
CA ARG A 349 11.18 2.75 -12.19
C ARG A 349 12.25 1.84 -12.76
N THR A 350 12.01 0.53 -12.69
CA THR A 350 12.93 -0.50 -13.23
C THR A 350 12.62 -0.88 -14.67
N LEU A 351 11.41 -0.55 -15.15
CA LEU A 351 10.94 -0.82 -16.51
C LEU A 351 10.56 0.51 -17.20
N ALA A 352 11.12 0.73 -18.41
CA ALA A 352 10.88 1.94 -19.19
C ALA A 352 11.04 1.66 -20.69
N CYS A 353 10.64 2.61 -21.55
CA CYS A 353 10.94 2.59 -22.96
C CYS A 353 12.09 3.55 -23.31
N VAL A 354 12.69 3.32 -24.49
CA VAL A 354 13.67 4.25 -25.07
C VAL A 354 13.08 5.65 -25.12
N GLY A 355 13.80 6.62 -24.54
CA GLY A 355 13.38 8.03 -24.48
C GLY A 355 12.58 8.43 -23.25
N ASP A 356 12.14 7.47 -22.43
CA ASP A 356 11.45 7.77 -21.18
C ASP A 356 12.41 8.38 -20.16
N LEU A 357 11.86 9.25 -19.33
CA LEU A 357 12.58 9.90 -18.25
C LEU A 357 12.74 8.93 -17.07
N ILE A 358 13.95 8.86 -16.54
CA ILE A 358 14.33 8.02 -15.41
C ILE A 358 15.05 8.89 -14.39
N ASP A 359 14.66 8.77 -13.12
CA ASP A 359 15.30 9.45 -12.00
C ASP A 359 16.07 8.45 -11.16
N LEU A 360 17.27 8.81 -10.73
CA LEU A 360 18.02 8.11 -9.70
C LEU A 360 17.98 8.93 -8.42
N PHE A 361 17.80 8.26 -7.30
CA PHE A 361 17.70 8.87 -5.98
C PHE A 361 18.84 8.38 -5.10
N ASP A 362 19.69 9.30 -4.67
CA ASP A 362 20.70 9.01 -3.67
C ASP A 362 20.05 8.70 -2.30
N GLN A 363 20.40 7.55 -1.75
CA GLN A 363 19.99 7.07 -0.43
C GLN A 363 21.20 6.83 0.48
N SER A 364 22.36 7.37 0.10
CA SER A 364 23.61 7.14 0.80
C SER A 364 23.61 7.79 2.19
N ALA A 365 24.31 7.14 3.13
CA ALA A 365 24.48 7.63 4.49
C ALA A 365 25.84 8.32 4.66
N PHE A 366 25.97 9.17 5.72
CA PHE A 366 27.20 9.83 6.15
C PHE A 366 27.78 10.85 5.18
N GLN A 367 26.90 11.65 4.55
CA GLN A 367 27.26 12.62 3.53
C GLN A 367 27.48 14.02 4.11
N SER A 368 28.68 14.38 4.50
CA SER A 368 28.98 15.76 4.89
C SER A 368 29.68 16.61 3.83
N ALA A 369 30.26 16.04 2.80
CA ALA A 369 30.80 16.74 1.63
C ALA A 369 31.06 15.67 0.55
N VAL A 370 30.14 15.48 -0.35
CA VAL A 370 30.12 14.31 -1.22
C VAL A 370 30.30 14.70 -2.67
N SER A 371 31.18 14.00 -3.36
CA SER A 371 31.14 13.91 -4.82
C SER A 371 30.44 12.64 -5.21
N TYR A 372 29.60 12.73 -6.24
CA TYR A 372 28.83 11.63 -6.82
C TYR A 372 29.42 11.25 -8.17
N LEU A 373 29.46 9.95 -8.45
CA LEU A 373 29.67 9.43 -9.78
C LEU A 373 28.68 8.29 -10.02
N TRP A 374 27.71 8.57 -10.85
CA TRP A 374 26.78 7.57 -11.35
C TRP A 374 27.29 7.01 -12.68
N GLU A 375 27.21 5.71 -12.84
CA GLU A 375 27.53 4.97 -14.06
C GLU A 375 26.30 4.12 -14.45
N VAL A 376 25.65 4.48 -15.57
CA VAL A 376 24.52 3.73 -16.15
C VAL A 376 25.02 3.04 -17.40
N LYS A 377 25.19 1.70 -17.33
CA LYS A 377 25.87 0.90 -18.36
C LYS A 377 24.91 -0.12 -18.95
N ASN A 378 24.76 -0.10 -20.28
CA ASN A 378 24.10 -1.18 -21.01
C ASN A 378 24.97 -2.45 -20.91
N THR A 379 24.40 -3.53 -20.36
CA THR A 379 25.14 -4.77 -20.08
C THR A 379 25.45 -5.59 -21.35
N GLN A 380 24.75 -5.32 -22.46
CA GLN A 380 24.89 -6.02 -23.72
C GLN A 380 25.86 -5.30 -24.68
N THR A 381 25.71 -3.97 -24.81
CA THR A 381 26.52 -3.17 -25.75
C THR A 381 27.73 -2.52 -25.09
N GLY A 382 27.73 -2.40 -23.76
CA GLY A 382 28.76 -1.70 -23.00
C GLY A 382 28.63 -0.18 -23.04
N ALA A 383 27.60 0.39 -23.69
CA ALA A 383 27.37 1.82 -23.73
C ALA A 383 27.19 2.38 -22.31
N LEU A 384 27.88 3.49 -22.01
CA LEU A 384 27.97 4.06 -20.66
C LEU A 384 27.53 5.53 -20.69
N GLN A 385 26.68 5.91 -19.74
CA GLN A 385 26.37 7.29 -19.38
C GLN A 385 26.83 7.55 -17.95
N THR A 386 27.31 8.76 -17.65
CA THR A 386 27.76 9.15 -16.31
C THR A 386 27.14 10.46 -15.85
N PHE A 387 26.88 10.59 -14.55
CA PHE A 387 26.30 11.79 -13.93
C PHE A 387 27.01 12.09 -12.61
N MET A 388 27.04 13.40 -12.22
CA MET A 388 27.72 13.86 -11.00
C MET A 388 26.78 14.58 -10.02
N SER A 389 25.48 14.71 -10.34
CA SER A 389 24.47 15.25 -9.41
C SER A 389 24.04 14.20 -8.40
N ALA A 390 23.57 14.62 -7.24
CA ALA A 390 23.03 13.70 -6.23
C ALA A 390 21.85 12.88 -6.77
N ASN A 391 20.91 13.54 -7.46
CA ASN A 391 19.73 12.91 -8.04
C ASN A 391 19.66 13.25 -9.53
N PRO A 392 20.31 12.48 -10.40
CA PRO A 392 20.28 12.73 -11.84
C PRO A 392 18.98 12.26 -12.48
N GLN A 393 18.49 13.04 -13.42
CA GLN A 393 17.41 12.70 -14.32
C GLN A 393 17.94 12.56 -15.74
N PHE A 394 17.58 11.47 -16.45
CA PHE A 394 18.14 11.17 -17.77
C PHE A 394 17.18 10.32 -18.61
N THR A 395 17.54 10.18 -19.90
CA THR A 395 16.88 9.26 -20.85
C THR A 395 17.90 8.31 -21.44
N LEU A 396 17.44 7.12 -21.87
CA LEU A 396 18.26 6.13 -22.56
C LEU A 396 17.82 6.00 -24.02
N SER A 397 18.79 5.97 -24.94
CA SER A 397 18.55 5.93 -26.39
C SER A 397 18.62 4.52 -26.99
N GLN A 398 19.00 3.51 -26.20
CA GLN A 398 19.10 2.11 -26.61
C GLN A 398 18.28 1.24 -25.67
N ASP A 399 17.62 0.24 -26.22
CA ASP A 399 16.97 -0.82 -25.43
C ASP A 399 18.01 -1.79 -24.85
N GLY A 400 17.57 -2.62 -23.91
CA GLY A 400 18.41 -3.62 -23.24
C GLY A 400 18.34 -3.58 -21.72
N LEU A 401 19.23 -4.35 -21.11
CA LEU A 401 19.40 -4.40 -19.65
C LEU A 401 20.54 -3.47 -19.23
N TYR A 402 20.31 -2.72 -18.16
CA TYR A 402 21.27 -1.76 -17.65
C TYR A 402 21.66 -2.05 -16.21
N GLN A 403 22.95 -1.98 -15.97
CA GLN A 403 23.53 -1.89 -14.65
C GLN A 403 23.63 -0.43 -14.25
N VAL A 404 23.32 -0.12 -13.01
CA VAL A 404 23.56 1.19 -12.40
C VAL A 404 24.53 1.04 -11.26
N LYS A 405 25.53 1.91 -11.22
CA LYS A 405 26.49 2.01 -10.12
C LYS A 405 26.54 3.45 -9.62
N LEU A 406 26.44 3.61 -8.32
CA LEU A 406 26.76 4.85 -7.61
C LEU A 406 28.10 4.70 -6.92
N SER A 407 29.00 5.66 -7.11
CA SER A 407 30.22 5.82 -6.32
C SER A 407 30.17 7.18 -5.65
N ILE A 408 30.44 7.21 -4.35
CA ILE A 408 30.45 8.43 -3.54
C ILE A 408 31.78 8.58 -2.82
N LEU A 409 32.17 9.83 -2.58
CA LEU A 409 33.40 10.19 -1.89
C LEU A 409 33.15 11.36 -0.95
N ASN A 410 33.59 11.24 0.30
CA ASN A 410 33.70 12.36 1.25
C ASN A 410 35.14 12.50 1.76
N GLY A 411 35.38 13.42 2.68
CA GLY A 411 36.72 13.63 3.28
C GLY A 411 37.28 12.44 4.06
N GLN A 412 36.50 11.38 4.31
CA GLN A 412 36.86 10.21 5.11
C GLN A 412 37.05 8.94 4.29
N GLY A 413 36.60 8.91 3.05
CA GLY A 413 36.74 7.75 2.18
C GLY A 413 35.73 7.74 1.05
N SER A 414 35.65 6.58 0.39
CA SER A 414 34.73 6.35 -0.71
C SER A 414 34.02 5.01 -0.52
N ASP A 415 32.81 4.90 -1.08
CA ASP A 415 32.05 3.66 -1.18
C ASP A 415 31.30 3.60 -2.51
N SER A 416 30.84 2.42 -2.91
CA SER A 416 30.05 2.27 -4.12
C SER A 416 29.07 1.12 -4.04
N GLU A 417 27.84 1.35 -4.50
CA GLU A 417 26.82 0.32 -4.71
C GLU A 417 26.64 0.05 -6.20
N THR A 418 26.45 -1.22 -6.57
CA THR A 418 26.17 -1.64 -7.95
C THR A 418 24.95 -2.55 -7.98
N LYS A 419 23.94 -2.16 -8.76
CA LYS A 419 22.75 -2.98 -9.03
C LYS A 419 22.77 -3.42 -10.49
N THR A 420 23.04 -4.71 -10.69
CA THR A 420 23.13 -5.31 -12.03
C THR A 420 21.74 -5.60 -12.58
N ASN A 421 21.52 -5.33 -13.87
CA ASN A 421 20.25 -5.49 -14.56
C ASN A 421 19.05 -4.75 -13.88
N LEU A 422 19.36 -3.62 -13.25
CA LEU A 422 18.35 -2.83 -12.53
C LEU A 422 17.29 -2.27 -13.47
N LEU A 423 17.70 -1.75 -14.64
CA LEU A 423 16.77 -1.18 -15.60
C LEU A 423 16.58 -2.12 -16.79
N THR A 424 15.34 -2.35 -17.16
CA THR A 424 14.93 -3.00 -18.41
C THR A 424 14.35 -1.94 -19.33
N ILE A 425 15.07 -1.62 -20.40
CA ILE A 425 14.64 -0.63 -21.39
C ILE A 425 14.11 -1.35 -22.62
N ARG A 426 12.91 -1.02 -23.03
CA ARG A 426 12.22 -1.60 -24.19
C ARG A 426 12.19 -0.61 -25.37
N PRO A 427 12.08 -1.10 -26.63
CA PRO A 427 11.91 -0.22 -27.80
C PRO A 427 10.66 0.65 -27.67
N ALA A 428 10.77 1.95 -27.92
CA ALA A 428 9.66 2.91 -27.74
C ALA A 428 8.42 2.59 -28.59
N GLY A 429 8.58 2.03 -29.78
CA GLY A 429 7.48 1.68 -30.67
C GLY A 429 6.89 0.30 -30.44
N GLY A 430 7.46 -0.48 -29.54
CA GLY A 430 7.09 -1.89 -29.38
C GLY A 430 7.53 -2.78 -30.55
N THR A 431 7.36 -4.09 -30.39
CA THR A 431 7.54 -5.06 -31.49
C THR A 431 6.25 -5.16 -32.30
N THR A 432 6.36 -4.99 -33.63
CA THR A 432 5.22 -5.10 -34.55
C THR A 432 4.89 -6.57 -34.77
N HIS A 433 3.68 -6.96 -34.44
CA HIS A 433 3.15 -8.29 -34.73
C HIS A 433 1.96 -8.14 -35.68
N SER A 434 2.00 -8.79 -36.83
CA SER A 434 0.89 -8.77 -37.80
C SER A 434 0.54 -10.21 -38.21
N PRO A 435 -0.73 -10.60 -38.19
CA PRO A 435 -1.95 -9.84 -37.89
C PRO A 435 -2.32 -9.82 -36.40
N TYR A 436 -1.56 -10.46 -35.51
CA TYR A 436 -1.81 -10.52 -34.07
C TYR A 436 -0.51 -10.79 -33.31
N PHE A 437 -0.42 -10.37 -32.09
CA PHE A 437 0.61 -10.81 -31.15
C PHE A 437 0.25 -12.20 -30.63
N TYR A 438 1.23 -13.10 -30.62
CA TYR A 438 1.11 -14.45 -30.07
C TYR A 438 2.39 -14.82 -29.32
N ALA A 439 2.25 -15.36 -28.12
CA ALA A 439 3.34 -15.90 -27.33
C ALA A 439 2.94 -17.27 -26.75
N GLY A 440 3.55 -18.32 -27.28
CA GLY A 440 3.37 -19.72 -26.85
C GLY A 440 4.22 -20.12 -25.66
N MET A 441 4.79 -19.14 -24.92
CA MET A 441 5.58 -19.37 -23.69
C MET A 441 6.78 -20.33 -23.84
N GLU A 442 7.37 -20.39 -25.04
CA GLU A 442 8.41 -21.39 -25.37
C GLU A 442 9.81 -21.03 -24.87
N ASP A 443 10.12 -19.73 -24.73
CA ASP A 443 11.44 -19.23 -24.39
C ASP A 443 11.68 -19.15 -22.88
N PRO A 444 12.93 -19.31 -22.40
CA PRO A 444 13.27 -19.04 -21.00
C PRO A 444 12.94 -17.62 -20.57
N LEU A 445 12.64 -17.42 -19.28
CA LEU A 445 12.37 -16.11 -18.66
C LEU A 445 13.62 -15.54 -17.98
N PRO A 446 13.84 -14.22 -17.99
CA PRO A 446 13.17 -13.23 -18.86
C PRO A 446 13.67 -13.33 -20.31
N ASN A 447 12.93 -12.81 -21.27
CA ASN A 447 13.30 -12.80 -22.69
C ASN A 447 12.91 -11.47 -23.37
N SER A 448 13.00 -11.39 -24.70
CA SER A 448 12.71 -10.18 -25.47
C SER A 448 11.25 -9.70 -25.36
N ILE A 449 10.32 -10.59 -25.00
CA ILE A 449 8.90 -10.31 -24.87
C ILE A 449 8.52 -10.11 -23.40
N TRP A 450 9.00 -10.99 -22.52
CA TRP A 450 8.55 -11.13 -21.16
C TRP A 450 9.59 -10.65 -20.14
N THR A 451 9.13 -9.83 -19.20
CA THR A 451 9.86 -9.44 -17.99
C THR A 451 9.14 -10.04 -16.78
N VAL A 452 9.91 -10.45 -15.77
CA VAL A 452 9.39 -10.95 -14.51
C VAL A 452 9.69 -9.92 -13.43
N GLU A 453 8.68 -9.48 -12.72
CA GLU A 453 8.80 -8.69 -11.49
C GLU A 453 8.30 -9.53 -10.32
N GLY A 454 9.07 -9.57 -9.24
CA GLY A 454 8.74 -10.29 -8.03
C GLY A 454 9.40 -9.65 -6.83
N ASN A 455 8.98 -10.05 -5.66
CA ASN A 455 9.40 -9.49 -4.36
C ASN A 455 10.73 -10.06 -3.81
N GLY A 456 11.45 -10.86 -4.59
CA GLY A 456 12.75 -11.43 -4.21
C GLY A 456 12.70 -12.70 -3.36
N ASP A 457 11.56 -13.35 -3.22
CA ASP A 457 11.38 -14.59 -2.45
C ASP A 457 11.78 -15.87 -3.19
N ASN A 458 12.30 -15.78 -4.41
CA ASN A 458 12.66 -16.86 -5.34
C ASN A 458 11.47 -17.73 -5.81
N LYS A 459 10.24 -17.24 -5.72
CA LYS A 459 9.03 -17.93 -6.16
C LYS A 459 8.34 -17.28 -7.36
N ASN A 460 9.09 -16.60 -8.18
CA ASN A 460 8.62 -15.88 -9.35
C ASN A 460 8.10 -16.80 -10.46
N TRP A 461 7.45 -16.20 -11.44
CA TRP A 461 7.08 -16.86 -12.67
C TRP A 461 8.27 -17.57 -13.30
N ALA A 462 8.08 -18.84 -13.67
CA ALA A 462 9.11 -19.69 -14.21
C ALA A 462 8.59 -20.48 -15.42
N ARG A 463 9.51 -21.02 -16.22
CA ARG A 463 9.18 -21.88 -17.36
C ARG A 463 9.06 -23.33 -16.93
N SER A 464 8.01 -24.01 -17.43
CA SER A 464 7.80 -25.45 -17.29
C SER A 464 7.86 -26.12 -18.66
N THR A 465 8.72 -27.14 -18.83
CA THR A 465 8.77 -27.98 -20.03
C THR A 465 7.95 -29.26 -19.90
N ASN A 466 7.49 -29.57 -18.70
CA ASN A 466 6.70 -30.75 -18.40
C ASN A 466 5.19 -30.52 -18.54
N VAL A 467 4.76 -29.26 -18.48
CA VAL A 467 3.35 -28.86 -18.53
C VAL A 467 3.18 -27.84 -19.63
N LYS A 468 2.17 -28.02 -20.47
CA LYS A 468 1.89 -27.17 -21.63
C LYS A 468 0.45 -27.34 -22.11
N GLN A 469 -0.13 -26.30 -22.69
CA GLN A 469 -1.35 -26.38 -23.47
C GLN A 469 -1.03 -26.73 -24.92
N THR A 470 -0.08 -25.98 -25.50
CA THR A 470 0.45 -26.22 -26.86
C THR A 470 1.98 -26.19 -26.84
N GLY A 471 2.64 -26.41 -27.96
CA GLY A 471 4.09 -26.32 -28.09
C GLY A 471 4.88 -27.29 -27.20
N ASN A 472 5.96 -26.80 -26.56
CA ASN A 472 6.90 -27.57 -25.75
C ASN A 472 7.01 -27.09 -24.29
N ALA A 473 6.44 -25.93 -23.94
CA ALA A 473 6.53 -25.34 -22.62
C ALA A 473 5.31 -24.47 -22.30
N SER A 474 5.17 -24.11 -21.04
CA SER A 474 4.30 -23.06 -20.54
C SER A 474 5.02 -22.25 -19.48
N TYR A 475 4.46 -21.12 -19.06
CA TYR A 475 4.91 -20.45 -17.84
C TYR A 475 4.04 -20.83 -16.67
N TYR A 476 4.62 -20.83 -15.46
CA TYR A 476 3.87 -21.11 -14.26
C TYR A 476 4.35 -20.26 -13.08
N HIS A 477 3.46 -20.02 -12.16
CA HIS A 477 3.74 -19.44 -10.85
C HIS A 477 3.70 -20.55 -9.79
N PRO A 478 4.81 -20.77 -9.02
CA PRO A 478 4.95 -21.87 -8.07
C PRO A 478 4.24 -21.56 -6.74
N ASN A 479 2.93 -21.39 -6.77
CA ASN A 479 2.12 -20.89 -5.65
C ASN A 479 1.87 -21.92 -4.53
N PHE A 480 2.09 -23.23 -4.77
CA PHE A 480 1.77 -24.30 -3.82
C PHE A 480 2.41 -24.12 -2.43
N ASN A 481 3.63 -23.64 -2.36
CA ASN A 481 4.39 -23.46 -1.11
C ASN A 481 4.48 -21.98 -0.66
N VAL A 482 3.66 -21.11 -1.23
CA VAL A 482 3.60 -19.71 -0.79
C VAL A 482 2.73 -19.66 0.46
N SER A 483 3.31 -19.22 1.57
CA SER A 483 2.65 -19.15 2.88
C SER A 483 2.03 -17.79 3.18
N ASN A 484 2.31 -16.78 2.36
CA ASN A 484 1.86 -15.40 2.60
C ASN A 484 0.78 -15.00 1.60
N ALA A 485 -0.41 -14.71 2.10
CA ALA A 485 -1.43 -13.98 1.37
C ALA A 485 -0.91 -12.56 1.08
N SER A 486 -1.16 -12.06 -0.13
CA SER A 486 -0.82 -10.72 -0.64
C SER A 486 0.53 -10.56 -1.36
N ASP A 487 1.26 -11.62 -1.60
CA ASP A 487 2.46 -11.57 -2.39
C ASP A 487 2.10 -11.58 -3.89
N GLY A 488 2.38 -10.49 -4.60
CA GLY A 488 2.04 -10.32 -6.01
C GLY A 488 3.30 -10.40 -6.89
N ASP A 489 3.44 -11.49 -7.64
CA ASP A 489 4.48 -11.63 -8.66
C ASP A 489 3.91 -11.40 -10.04
N ALA A 490 4.61 -10.60 -10.85
CA ALA A 490 4.12 -10.18 -12.14
C ALA A 490 4.93 -10.73 -13.31
N LEU A 491 4.21 -11.12 -14.36
CA LEU A 491 4.72 -11.45 -15.68
C LEU A 491 4.26 -10.36 -16.66
N ILE A 492 5.21 -9.64 -17.26
CA ILE A 492 4.95 -8.44 -18.06
C ILE A 492 5.37 -8.64 -19.51
N ALA A 493 4.43 -8.45 -20.42
CA ALA A 493 4.66 -8.48 -21.87
C ALA A 493 4.71 -7.09 -22.48
N GLY A 494 5.56 -6.91 -23.46
CA GLY A 494 5.57 -5.73 -24.33
C GLY A 494 6.73 -4.76 -24.09
N PRO A 495 6.69 -3.57 -24.69
CA PRO A 495 5.55 -2.99 -25.41
C PRO A 495 5.23 -3.74 -26.72
N ILE A 496 3.93 -3.91 -26.99
CA ILE A 496 3.39 -4.53 -28.19
C ILE A 496 2.86 -3.39 -29.06
N ALA A 497 3.40 -3.23 -30.27
CA ALA A 497 2.91 -2.23 -31.20
C ALA A 497 1.49 -2.57 -31.65
N LEU A 498 0.57 -1.59 -31.55
CA LEU A 498 -0.81 -1.74 -32.02
C LEU A 498 -0.93 -1.16 -33.42
N SER A 499 -1.38 -1.97 -34.38
CA SER A 499 -1.86 -1.46 -35.65
C SER A 499 -3.26 -0.86 -35.46
N SER A 500 -3.68 0.04 -36.35
CA SER A 500 -5.05 0.62 -36.32
C SER A 500 -6.11 -0.49 -36.32
N ALA A 501 -6.65 -0.75 -35.12
CA ALA A 501 -7.59 -1.86 -34.89
C ALA A 501 -9.02 -1.36 -34.67
N ASN A 502 -9.98 -2.09 -35.17
CA ASN A 502 -11.40 -1.83 -34.88
C ASN A 502 -11.80 -2.41 -33.51
N SER A 503 -11.16 -3.49 -33.09
CA SER A 503 -11.29 -4.10 -31.74
C SER A 503 -9.93 -4.58 -31.25
N LEU A 504 -9.78 -4.73 -29.94
CA LEU A 504 -8.60 -5.26 -29.30
C LEU A 504 -9.01 -6.26 -28.21
N THR A 505 -8.55 -7.50 -28.32
CA THR A 505 -8.93 -8.58 -27.42
C THR A 505 -7.69 -9.37 -27.00
N LEU A 506 -7.49 -9.52 -25.68
CA LEU A 506 -6.48 -10.40 -25.08
C LEU A 506 -7.12 -11.76 -24.79
N LYS A 507 -6.48 -12.84 -25.23
CA LYS A 507 -6.83 -14.21 -24.87
C LYS A 507 -5.61 -14.93 -24.32
N PHE A 508 -5.81 -15.82 -23.35
CA PHE A 508 -4.76 -16.65 -22.80
C PHE A 508 -5.34 -17.94 -22.23
N ALA A 509 -4.61 -19.02 -22.34
CA ALA A 509 -4.93 -20.28 -21.68
C ALA A 509 -4.34 -20.30 -20.27
N HIS A 510 -5.09 -20.82 -19.30
CA HIS A 510 -4.62 -21.01 -17.93
C HIS A 510 -5.13 -22.32 -17.35
N ALA A 511 -4.39 -22.85 -16.38
CA ALA A 511 -4.81 -24.00 -15.56
C ALA A 511 -4.41 -23.73 -14.11
N PHE A 512 -5.39 -23.89 -13.21
CA PHE A 512 -5.23 -23.64 -11.78
C PHE A 512 -6.07 -24.58 -10.93
N ALA A 513 -5.52 -25.05 -9.82
CA ALA A 513 -6.27 -25.78 -8.81
C ALA A 513 -6.24 -25.05 -7.46
N ARG A 514 -7.34 -25.06 -6.74
CA ARG A 514 -7.37 -24.64 -5.33
C ARG A 514 -6.94 -25.81 -4.44
N LYS A 515 -6.35 -25.52 -3.29
CA LYS A 515 -6.13 -26.51 -2.23
C LYS A 515 -7.41 -26.70 -1.42
N THR A 516 -8.07 -25.61 -1.09
CA THR A 516 -9.30 -25.57 -0.30
C THR A 516 -10.36 -24.69 -0.95
N VAL A 517 -11.57 -24.72 -0.45
CA VAL A 517 -12.64 -23.81 -0.89
C VAL A 517 -12.45 -22.38 -0.39
N MET A 518 -11.54 -22.17 0.57
CA MET A 518 -11.27 -20.88 1.21
C MET A 518 -10.04 -20.16 0.63
N ASP A 519 -9.33 -20.76 -0.33
CA ASP A 519 -8.18 -20.13 -0.97
C ASP A 519 -8.62 -18.81 -1.63
N ASP A 520 -7.87 -17.73 -1.39
CA ASP A 520 -8.17 -16.35 -1.84
C ASP A 520 -7.17 -15.85 -2.88
N ASP A 521 -6.64 -16.74 -3.68
CA ASP A 521 -5.75 -16.40 -4.79
C ASP A 521 -6.46 -15.53 -5.83
N GLN A 522 -5.72 -14.63 -6.47
CA GLN A 522 -6.26 -13.79 -7.52
C GLN A 522 -5.27 -13.69 -8.69
N LEU A 523 -5.76 -13.88 -9.89
CA LEU A 523 -5.05 -13.47 -11.10
C LEU A 523 -5.59 -12.11 -11.53
N LYS A 524 -4.75 -11.08 -11.49
CA LYS A 524 -5.06 -9.75 -11.96
C LYS A 524 -4.39 -9.49 -13.30
N VAL A 525 -5.12 -8.84 -14.20
CA VAL A 525 -4.59 -8.42 -15.50
C VAL A 525 -4.63 -6.90 -15.56
N TYR A 526 -3.49 -6.31 -15.87
CA TYR A 526 -3.34 -4.87 -16.05
C TYR A 526 -2.83 -4.56 -17.46
N VAL A 527 -3.04 -3.33 -17.89
CA VAL A 527 -2.46 -2.77 -19.11
C VAL A 527 -1.79 -1.44 -18.82
N SER A 528 -0.73 -1.16 -19.57
CA SER A 528 -0.05 0.13 -19.57
C SER A 528 0.07 0.65 -20.99
N THR A 529 -0.10 1.97 -21.17
CA THR A 529 0.08 2.70 -22.43
C THR A 529 1.24 3.69 -22.38
N ASP A 530 1.95 3.72 -21.25
CA ASP A 530 3.04 4.63 -20.93
C ASP A 530 4.32 3.87 -20.50
N CYS A 531 4.52 2.70 -21.11
CA CYS A 531 5.71 1.85 -20.88
C CYS A 531 5.92 1.43 -19.43
N GLY A 532 4.83 1.14 -18.73
CA GLY A 532 4.87 0.65 -17.35
C GLY A 532 4.95 1.73 -16.29
N ALA A 533 4.89 3.03 -16.65
CA ALA A 533 4.88 4.11 -15.68
C ALA A 533 3.58 4.11 -14.87
N SER A 534 2.46 3.76 -15.50
CA SER A 534 1.19 3.51 -14.81
C SER A 534 0.49 2.25 -15.34
N TRP A 535 -0.30 1.63 -14.48
CA TRP A 535 -1.01 0.38 -14.79
C TRP A 535 -2.50 0.50 -14.53
N SER A 536 -3.32 0.21 -15.53
CA SER A 536 -4.78 0.15 -15.41
C SER A 536 -5.24 -1.28 -15.22
N LEU A 537 -5.89 -1.58 -14.11
CA LEU A 537 -6.49 -2.89 -13.85
C LEU A 537 -7.68 -3.13 -14.81
N VAL A 538 -7.62 -4.20 -15.59
CA VAL A 538 -8.67 -4.55 -16.57
C VAL A 538 -9.44 -5.81 -16.21
N ARG A 539 -8.86 -6.69 -15.38
CA ARG A 539 -9.54 -7.89 -14.91
C ARG A 539 -8.98 -8.37 -13.56
N ILE A 540 -9.89 -8.83 -12.68
CA ILE A 540 -9.58 -9.65 -11.51
C ILE A 540 -10.30 -10.99 -11.69
N THR A 541 -9.57 -12.08 -11.51
CA THR A 541 -10.13 -13.43 -11.51
C THR A 541 -9.82 -14.07 -10.16
N PRO A 542 -10.78 -14.12 -9.22
CA PRO A 542 -10.59 -14.72 -7.90
C PRO A 542 -10.49 -16.24 -8.02
N ALA A 543 -9.91 -16.89 -7.00
CA ALA A 543 -9.60 -18.33 -6.96
C ALA A 543 -10.77 -19.25 -7.38
N PHE A 544 -12.01 -18.92 -6.97
CA PHE A 544 -13.19 -19.72 -7.30
C PHE A 544 -13.58 -19.66 -8.79
N GLN A 545 -13.19 -18.60 -9.51
CA GLN A 545 -13.38 -18.46 -10.96
C GLN A 545 -12.12 -18.89 -11.74
N LEU A 546 -10.95 -18.75 -11.12
CA LEU A 546 -9.67 -19.14 -11.69
C LEU A 546 -9.51 -20.65 -11.75
N GLY A 547 -10.12 -21.40 -10.81
CA GLY A 547 -10.05 -22.85 -10.73
C GLY A 547 -10.58 -23.54 -12.00
N THR A 548 -9.76 -24.44 -12.54
CA THR A 548 -10.05 -25.18 -13.76
C THR A 548 -10.17 -26.68 -13.52
N SER A 549 -9.80 -27.16 -12.32
CA SER A 549 -9.86 -28.56 -11.91
C SER A 549 -10.46 -28.71 -10.50
N ALA A 550 -10.59 -29.95 -10.03
CA ALA A 550 -10.94 -30.28 -8.64
C ALA A 550 -9.87 -29.76 -7.66
N LEU A 551 -10.21 -29.75 -6.36
CA LEU A 551 -9.28 -29.36 -5.29
C LEU A 551 -8.07 -30.31 -5.24
N VAL A 552 -6.86 -29.75 -5.09
CA VAL A 552 -5.60 -30.50 -4.96
C VAL A 552 -4.88 -30.00 -3.69
N PRO A 553 -5.21 -30.56 -2.50
CA PRO A 553 -4.77 -30.01 -1.23
C PRO A 553 -3.33 -30.35 -0.84
N SER A 554 -2.80 -31.51 -1.26
CA SER A 554 -1.61 -32.11 -0.64
C SER A 554 -0.38 -32.20 -1.53
N SER A 555 -0.46 -31.79 -2.79
CA SER A 555 0.65 -31.82 -3.74
C SER A 555 0.62 -30.64 -4.69
N PRO A 556 1.77 -30.26 -5.27
CA PRO A 556 1.80 -29.29 -6.37
C PRO A 556 0.89 -29.77 -7.52
N TYR A 557 0.01 -28.88 -7.96
CA TYR A 557 -0.89 -29.15 -9.07
C TYR A 557 -0.11 -29.26 -10.38
N VAL A 558 -0.42 -30.31 -11.15
CA VAL A 558 0.06 -30.54 -12.50
C VAL A 558 -1.16 -30.76 -13.39
N PRO A 559 -1.49 -29.83 -14.30
CA PRO A 559 -2.70 -29.91 -15.10
C PRO A 559 -2.67 -31.04 -16.14
N GLN A 560 -3.84 -31.62 -16.39
CA GLN A 560 -4.10 -32.48 -17.53
C GLN A 560 -4.54 -31.64 -18.74
N ALA A 561 -4.57 -32.24 -19.94
CA ALA A 561 -5.00 -31.53 -21.15
C ALA A 561 -6.43 -30.96 -21.06
N SER A 562 -7.32 -31.61 -20.29
CA SER A 562 -8.70 -31.17 -20.05
C SER A 562 -8.83 -30.00 -19.09
N ASP A 563 -7.77 -29.69 -18.34
CA ASP A 563 -7.82 -28.69 -17.26
C ASP A 563 -7.55 -27.27 -17.77
N TRP A 564 -7.13 -27.11 -19.00
CA TRP A 564 -6.85 -25.81 -19.57
C TRP A 564 -8.13 -25.07 -19.98
N LYS A 565 -8.21 -23.81 -19.61
CA LYS A 565 -9.33 -22.91 -19.94
C LYS A 565 -8.82 -21.64 -20.62
N GLU A 566 -9.44 -21.26 -21.72
CA GLU A 566 -9.17 -19.96 -22.34
C GLU A 566 -9.95 -18.85 -21.62
N THR A 567 -9.24 -17.79 -21.26
CA THR A 567 -9.81 -16.54 -20.74
C THR A 567 -9.71 -15.46 -21.79
N THR A 568 -10.77 -14.68 -21.93
CA THR A 568 -10.87 -13.53 -22.84
C THR A 568 -11.02 -12.25 -22.04
N VAL A 569 -10.25 -11.20 -22.41
CA VAL A 569 -10.31 -9.87 -21.84
C VAL A 569 -10.46 -8.84 -22.96
N MET A 570 -11.53 -8.04 -22.93
CA MET A 570 -11.77 -6.99 -23.92
C MET A 570 -10.93 -5.76 -23.60
N LEU A 571 -10.09 -5.34 -24.54
CA LEU A 571 -9.18 -4.20 -24.41
C LEU A 571 -9.48 -3.07 -25.41
N SER A 572 -10.67 -3.06 -26.00
CA SER A 572 -11.03 -2.11 -27.09
C SER A 572 -10.95 -0.63 -26.68
N ALA A 573 -10.98 -0.31 -25.39
CA ALA A 573 -10.74 1.04 -24.87
C ALA A 573 -9.31 1.55 -25.15
N TYR A 574 -8.34 0.65 -25.32
CA TYR A 574 -6.92 0.96 -25.52
C TYR A 574 -6.47 0.92 -26.98
N LYS A 575 -7.36 0.59 -27.93
CA LYS A 575 -7.06 0.36 -29.34
C LYS A 575 -6.46 1.56 -30.10
N ILE A 576 -6.63 2.77 -29.57
CA ILE A 576 -6.12 4.01 -30.17
C ILE A 576 -4.67 4.33 -29.78
N ASN A 577 -4.11 3.60 -28.83
CA ASN A 577 -2.74 3.83 -28.40
C ASN A 577 -1.75 3.19 -29.37
N PRO A 578 -0.54 3.76 -29.54
CA PRO A 578 0.44 3.22 -30.48
C PRO A 578 1.04 1.87 -30.02
N HIS A 579 1.07 1.64 -28.72
CA HIS A 579 1.56 0.39 -28.12
C HIS A 579 0.81 0.10 -26.82
N LEU A 580 0.92 -1.14 -26.36
CA LEU A 580 0.34 -1.62 -25.12
C LEU A 580 1.32 -2.59 -24.43
N MET A 581 1.43 -2.48 -23.11
CA MET A 581 2.02 -3.52 -22.25
C MET A 581 0.92 -4.24 -21.50
N ILE A 582 1.14 -5.51 -21.19
CA ILE A 582 0.20 -6.37 -20.47
C ILE A 582 0.92 -6.94 -19.25
N LYS A 583 0.32 -6.83 -18.07
CA LYS A 583 0.84 -7.41 -16.83
C LYS A 583 -0.16 -8.43 -16.28
N PHE A 584 0.34 -9.62 -16.00
CA PHE A 584 -0.35 -10.68 -15.26
C PHE A 584 0.26 -10.75 -13.87
N GLU A 585 -0.50 -10.42 -12.85
CA GLU A 585 -0.07 -10.46 -11.46
C GLU A 585 -0.81 -11.59 -10.73
N MET A 586 -0.04 -12.55 -10.22
CA MET A 586 -0.58 -13.58 -9.34
C MET A 586 -0.45 -13.12 -7.89
N VAL A 587 -1.58 -12.91 -7.24
CA VAL A 587 -1.64 -12.63 -5.80
C VAL A 587 -1.94 -13.94 -5.08
N SER A 588 -1.00 -14.38 -4.26
CA SER A 588 -1.12 -15.63 -3.52
C SER A 588 -2.12 -15.52 -2.38
N GLY A 589 -3.02 -16.49 -2.28
CA GLY A 589 -3.99 -16.65 -1.18
C GLY A 589 -3.95 -18.05 -0.57
N GLY A 590 -2.83 -18.77 -0.74
CA GLY A 590 -2.62 -20.09 -0.17
C GLY A 590 -3.04 -21.25 -1.07
N GLY A 591 -3.40 -21.01 -2.32
CA GLY A 591 -3.78 -22.00 -3.30
C GLY A 591 -2.62 -22.80 -3.92
N ASN A 592 -2.82 -23.33 -5.12
CA ASN A 592 -1.86 -24.18 -5.79
C ASN A 592 -1.22 -23.47 -7.00
N ASN A 593 -0.38 -24.16 -7.75
CA ASN A 593 0.34 -23.59 -8.91
C ASN A 593 -0.64 -23.12 -9.99
N LEU A 594 -0.35 -21.96 -10.57
CA LEU A 594 -1.01 -21.42 -11.74
C LEU A 594 -0.11 -21.65 -12.97
N TYR A 595 -0.68 -22.19 -14.03
CA TYR A 595 -0.01 -22.32 -15.32
C TYR A 595 -0.67 -21.41 -16.36
N MET A 596 0.12 -20.86 -17.26
CA MET A 596 -0.33 -19.98 -18.35
C MET A 596 0.36 -20.32 -19.64
N ASP A 597 -0.40 -20.26 -20.75
CA ASP A 597 0.10 -20.56 -22.10
C ASP A 597 -0.72 -19.80 -23.14
N ASP A 598 -0.27 -19.80 -24.41
CA ASP A 598 -0.99 -19.30 -25.56
C ASP A 598 -1.55 -17.87 -25.40
N VAL A 599 -0.73 -16.94 -24.91
CA VAL A 599 -1.13 -15.54 -24.79
C VAL A 599 -1.20 -14.90 -26.17
N ARG A 600 -2.35 -14.35 -26.53
CA ARG A 600 -2.55 -13.68 -27.82
C ARG A 600 -3.36 -12.38 -27.69
N LEU A 601 -2.91 -11.37 -28.41
CA LEU A 601 -3.59 -10.11 -28.55
C LEU A 601 -4.06 -9.99 -30.00
N THR A 602 -5.35 -10.00 -30.22
CA THR A 602 -5.97 -9.98 -31.57
C THR A 602 -6.55 -8.62 -31.89
N TYR A 603 -6.33 -8.18 -33.13
CA TYR A 603 -6.88 -6.94 -33.67
C TYR A 603 -7.81 -7.26 -34.85
N GLY A 604 -9.00 -6.69 -34.90
CA GLY A 604 -9.92 -6.78 -36.02
C GLY A 604 -11.27 -7.40 -35.69
N VAL A 605 -12.17 -7.30 -36.63
CA VAL A 605 -13.53 -7.88 -36.55
C VAL A 605 -13.43 -9.33 -36.97
N THR A 606 -13.61 -10.28 -36.06
CA THR A 606 -14.00 -11.64 -36.45
C THR A 606 -15.54 -11.62 -36.63
N GLN A 607 -16.03 -12.12 -37.76
CA GLN A 607 -17.46 -12.14 -38.09
C GLN A 607 -18.34 -12.90 -37.07
N ASP A 608 -17.72 -13.63 -36.13
CA ASP A 608 -18.40 -14.46 -35.13
C ASP A 608 -18.74 -13.74 -33.81
N GLU A 609 -18.24 -12.50 -33.58
CA GLU A 609 -18.50 -11.75 -32.33
C GLU A 609 -19.69 -10.74 -32.45
N VAL A 610 -20.47 -10.77 -33.52
CA VAL A 610 -21.57 -9.80 -33.77
C VAL A 610 -22.81 -10.07 -32.90
N SER A 611 -22.82 -11.04 -31.99
CA SER A 611 -24.08 -11.47 -31.38
C SER A 611 -24.34 -11.09 -29.92
N GLN A 612 -23.45 -10.38 -29.19
CA GLN A 612 -23.82 -9.92 -27.84
C GLN A 612 -23.33 -8.51 -27.54
N ALA A 613 -24.31 -7.62 -27.31
CA ALA A 613 -24.04 -6.31 -26.74
C ALA A 613 -23.36 -6.48 -25.36
N GLN A 614 -22.09 -6.10 -25.29
CA GLN A 614 -21.35 -6.22 -24.03
C GLN A 614 -21.33 -4.87 -23.31
N TRP A 615 -21.97 -4.83 -22.17
CA TRP A 615 -22.02 -3.67 -21.30
C TRP A 615 -20.79 -3.63 -20.40
N VAL A 616 -20.19 -2.46 -20.30
CA VAL A 616 -19.02 -2.22 -19.45
C VAL A 616 -19.35 -1.14 -18.45
N LEU A 617 -19.09 -1.45 -17.18
CA LEU A 617 -19.24 -0.51 -16.07
C LEU A 617 -17.86 -0.16 -15.51
N MET A 618 -17.47 1.11 -15.58
CA MET A 618 -16.13 1.56 -15.19
C MET A 618 -16.18 2.87 -14.39
N PRO A 619 -15.40 2.95 -13.29
CA PRO A 619 -14.76 1.85 -12.58
C PRO A 619 -15.81 0.95 -11.89
N ASN A 620 -15.50 -0.31 -11.67
CA ASN A 620 -16.30 -1.21 -10.84
C ASN A 620 -15.36 -2.23 -10.17
N PRO A 621 -15.09 -2.12 -8.87
CA PRO A 621 -15.69 -1.16 -7.92
C PRO A 621 -15.39 0.32 -8.22
N SER A 622 -16.29 1.22 -7.79
CA SER A 622 -16.16 2.66 -7.96
C SER A 622 -16.07 3.38 -6.61
N HIS A 623 -15.17 4.37 -6.51
CA HIS A 623 -15.07 5.30 -5.37
C HIS A 623 -15.82 6.63 -5.62
N GLY A 624 -16.80 6.64 -6.47
CA GLY A 624 -17.53 7.83 -6.87
C GLY A 624 -18.36 7.56 -8.10
N MET A 625 -18.27 8.42 -9.10
CA MET A 625 -19.03 8.29 -10.32
C MET A 625 -18.56 7.09 -11.15
N ALA A 626 -19.47 6.19 -11.48
CA ALA A 626 -19.25 5.12 -12.46
C ALA A 626 -19.87 5.47 -13.81
N VAL A 627 -19.30 4.98 -14.88
CA VAL A 627 -19.81 5.15 -16.24
C VAL A 627 -20.23 3.78 -16.79
N LEU A 628 -21.49 3.68 -17.19
CA LEU A 628 -21.99 2.56 -17.97
C LEU A 628 -21.75 2.84 -19.44
N ALA A 629 -21.11 1.92 -20.15
CA ALA A 629 -20.82 2.03 -21.56
C ALA A 629 -21.24 0.77 -22.31
N VAL A 630 -21.53 0.88 -23.58
CA VAL A 630 -21.83 -0.24 -24.47
C VAL A 630 -20.94 -0.21 -25.70
N ASN A 631 -20.49 -1.38 -26.14
CA ASN A 631 -19.57 -1.50 -27.26
C ASN A 631 -20.27 -1.42 -28.63
N HIS A 632 -21.60 -1.53 -28.66
CA HIS A 632 -22.39 -1.44 -29.90
C HIS A 632 -23.56 -0.45 -29.76
N PRO A 633 -23.69 0.55 -30.65
CA PRO A 633 -24.72 1.59 -30.55
C PRO A 633 -26.17 1.11 -30.86
N ASN A 634 -26.36 -0.05 -31.50
CA ASN A 634 -27.67 -0.53 -31.98
C ASN A 634 -28.24 -1.68 -31.13
N HIS A 635 -28.19 -1.60 -29.83
CA HIS A 635 -28.61 -2.68 -28.93
C HIS A 635 -30.08 -2.62 -28.48
N GLY A 636 -30.87 -1.65 -28.92
CA GLY A 636 -32.30 -1.54 -28.60
C GLY A 636 -32.63 -1.34 -27.11
N MET A 637 -31.64 -0.94 -26.29
CA MET A 637 -31.88 -0.64 -24.89
C MET A 637 -32.45 0.76 -24.73
N GLU A 638 -33.45 0.86 -23.86
CA GLU A 638 -34.19 2.09 -23.63
C GLU A 638 -34.02 2.64 -22.22
N GLN A 639 -33.82 1.74 -21.25
CA GLN A 639 -33.89 2.09 -19.84
C GLN A 639 -32.86 1.39 -18.99
N VAL A 640 -32.28 2.14 -18.04
CA VAL A 640 -31.35 1.67 -16.99
C VAL A 640 -32.01 1.81 -15.63
N ARG A 641 -32.08 0.74 -14.85
CA ARG A 641 -32.62 0.70 -13.51
C ARG A 641 -31.55 0.24 -12.53
N ILE A 642 -31.39 0.93 -11.42
CA ILE A 642 -30.47 0.55 -10.36
C ILE A 642 -31.28 0.03 -9.18
N LEU A 643 -30.97 -1.18 -8.76
CA LEU A 643 -31.67 -1.90 -7.68
C LEU A 643 -30.68 -2.20 -6.55
N ASN A 644 -31.18 -2.19 -5.31
CA ASN A 644 -30.42 -2.79 -4.21
C ASN A 644 -30.50 -4.33 -4.28
N LEU A 645 -29.75 -5.03 -3.41
CA LEU A 645 -29.70 -6.51 -3.39
C LEU A 645 -31.06 -7.15 -3.02
N ASN A 646 -31.98 -6.41 -2.43
CA ASN A 646 -33.34 -6.87 -2.12
C ASN A 646 -34.31 -6.67 -3.33
N GLY A 647 -33.81 -6.20 -4.47
CA GLY A 647 -34.59 -5.95 -5.67
C GLY A 647 -35.42 -4.66 -5.67
N GLN A 648 -35.23 -3.78 -4.68
CA GLN A 648 -35.90 -2.50 -4.60
C GLN A 648 -35.26 -1.52 -5.58
N LEU A 649 -36.08 -0.83 -6.36
CA LEU A 649 -35.65 0.19 -7.32
C LEU A 649 -35.15 1.44 -6.58
N LEU A 650 -33.93 1.84 -6.86
CA LEU A 650 -33.31 3.05 -6.31
C LEU A 650 -33.31 4.19 -7.33
N HIS A 651 -32.92 3.91 -8.58
CA HIS A 651 -32.90 4.88 -9.67
C HIS A 651 -33.39 4.25 -10.96
N GLN A 652 -33.99 5.08 -11.82
CA GLN A 652 -34.39 4.73 -13.16
C GLN A 652 -34.05 5.89 -14.10
N MET A 653 -33.41 5.59 -15.22
CA MET A 653 -32.90 6.56 -16.21
C MET A 653 -33.11 6.05 -17.60
N ASP A 654 -33.39 6.95 -18.55
CA ASP A 654 -33.46 6.60 -19.97
C ASP A 654 -32.04 6.49 -20.55
N TRP A 655 -31.79 5.49 -21.37
CA TRP A 655 -30.52 5.33 -22.04
C TRP A 655 -30.34 6.40 -23.13
N LYS A 656 -29.28 7.22 -23.06
CA LYS A 656 -29.07 8.39 -23.92
C LYS A 656 -27.76 8.36 -24.72
N GLY A 657 -27.26 7.21 -25.11
CA GLY A 657 -26.08 7.15 -25.98
C GLY A 657 -25.06 6.07 -25.58
N PRO A 658 -23.90 6.03 -26.21
CA PRO A 658 -22.95 4.94 -26.03
C PRO A 658 -22.30 4.90 -24.61
N ARG A 659 -22.44 5.98 -23.83
CA ARG A 659 -21.94 6.08 -22.45
C ARG A 659 -22.91 6.91 -21.60
N MET A 660 -23.08 6.51 -20.36
CA MET A 660 -23.93 7.21 -19.39
C MET A 660 -23.28 7.17 -18.01
N ALA A 661 -23.15 8.34 -17.36
CA ALA A 661 -22.73 8.44 -15.98
C ALA A 661 -23.86 7.95 -15.05
N LEU A 662 -23.51 7.14 -14.07
CA LEU A 662 -24.42 6.67 -13.04
C LEU A 662 -24.38 7.61 -11.83
N PRO A 663 -25.49 7.72 -11.08
CA PRO A 663 -25.51 8.53 -9.86
C PRO A 663 -24.54 7.94 -8.81
N VAL A 664 -23.95 8.79 -8.02
CA VAL A 664 -23.18 8.35 -6.85
C VAL A 664 -24.14 7.82 -5.80
N LEU A 665 -23.92 6.61 -5.31
CA LEU A 665 -24.73 5.96 -4.28
C LEU A 665 -23.88 5.69 -3.04
N PRO A 666 -24.50 5.48 -1.88
CA PRO A 666 -23.78 5.01 -0.69
C PRO A 666 -22.97 3.74 -0.99
N ALA A 667 -21.92 3.48 -0.22
CA ALA A 667 -21.17 2.25 -0.38
C ALA A 667 -22.06 1.03 -0.25
N GLY A 668 -21.90 0.07 -1.17
CA GLY A 668 -22.73 -1.11 -1.22
C GLY A 668 -22.67 -1.82 -2.55
N SER A 669 -23.35 -2.95 -2.62
CA SER A 669 -23.52 -3.71 -3.87
C SER A 669 -24.90 -3.45 -4.45
N TYR A 670 -24.95 -3.22 -5.77
CA TYR A 670 -26.14 -2.90 -6.51
C TYR A 670 -26.28 -3.79 -7.74
N VAL A 671 -27.48 -3.88 -8.27
CA VAL A 671 -27.77 -4.53 -9.54
C VAL A 671 -28.24 -3.46 -10.53
N ILE A 672 -27.52 -3.33 -11.63
CA ILE A 672 -27.96 -2.53 -12.77
C ILE A 672 -28.74 -3.44 -13.69
N GLN A 673 -29.99 -3.11 -13.92
CA GLN A 673 -30.88 -3.80 -14.85
C GLN A 673 -31.07 -2.93 -16.08
N LEU A 674 -30.79 -3.49 -17.25
CA LEU A 674 -30.92 -2.87 -18.55
C LEU A 674 -32.14 -3.48 -19.24
N THR A 675 -33.04 -2.66 -19.72
CA THR A 675 -34.26 -3.11 -20.40
C THR A 675 -34.46 -2.37 -21.72
N GLY A 676 -34.83 -3.11 -22.74
CA GLY A 676 -35.14 -2.59 -24.08
C GLY A 676 -36.08 -3.51 -24.81
N SER A 677 -36.30 -3.31 -26.11
CA SER A 677 -37.28 -4.02 -26.94
C SER A 677 -37.03 -5.54 -26.95
N GLY A 678 -37.56 -6.23 -25.92
CA GLY A 678 -37.54 -7.71 -25.80
C GLY A 678 -36.32 -8.30 -25.10
N THR A 679 -35.38 -7.50 -24.61
CA THR A 679 -34.18 -7.97 -23.92
C THR A 679 -34.06 -7.38 -22.50
N ARG A 680 -33.52 -8.17 -21.59
CA ARG A 680 -33.25 -7.77 -20.21
C ARG A 680 -31.88 -8.30 -19.79
N GLU A 681 -30.99 -7.39 -19.42
CA GLU A 681 -29.65 -7.74 -18.93
C GLU A 681 -29.40 -7.21 -17.52
N HIS A 682 -28.46 -7.82 -16.79
CA HIS A 682 -28.12 -7.43 -15.43
C HIS A 682 -26.61 -7.34 -15.26
N LEU A 683 -26.16 -6.26 -14.62
CA LEU A 683 -24.76 -6.07 -14.22
C LEU A 683 -24.69 -5.88 -12.70
N ARG A 684 -23.65 -6.39 -12.08
CA ARG A 684 -23.34 -6.09 -10.68
C ARG A 684 -22.48 -4.84 -10.60
N TRP A 685 -22.85 -3.93 -9.71
CA TRP A 685 -22.10 -2.72 -9.41
C TRP A 685 -21.73 -2.68 -7.94
N VAL A 686 -20.47 -2.39 -7.64
CA VAL A 686 -19.96 -2.21 -6.28
C VAL A 686 -19.50 -0.76 -6.15
N GLN A 687 -20.14 -0.02 -5.24
CA GLN A 687 -19.75 1.32 -4.84
C GLN A 687 -18.94 1.20 -3.55
N LEU A 688 -17.74 1.72 -3.54
CA LEU A 688 -16.87 1.83 -2.38
C LEU A 688 -17.00 3.23 -1.76
N HIS A 689 -16.52 3.37 -0.54
CA HIS A 689 -16.47 4.67 0.15
C HIS A 689 -15.43 5.61 -0.42
#